data_26b6e408bdd6b632c818f38453216e35
#
_entry.id   26b6e408bdd6b632c818f38453216e35
#
_cell.length_a   1.000
_cell.length_b   1.000
_cell.length_c   1.000
_cell.angle_alpha   90.00
_cell.angle_beta   90.00
_cell.angle_gamma   90.00
#
_symmetry.space_group_name_H-M   'P 1'
#
loop_
_entity.id
_entity.type
_entity.pdbx_description
1 polymer ?
#
loop_
_entity_poly.entity_id
_entity_poly.type
_entity_poly.pdbx_seq_one_letter_code
_entity_poly.pdbx_strand_id
1 'polypeptide(L)'
;MKKIFTTIFLCAGLFIYAQTGTVSGNINDNSKIALPGAKITLSPGNIYTVSDEYGNFVFLNVPAGKYTMKVDYIGYGSREYELVVDAEKNTKQNIVFDKKEVSIKEVKLTGFNLQNQARALNKQKSNANITNVISADQIGKFPDSNIGDALKRVPGVTMQNDQGEARDIIIRGLAPELNSVTINGSRIPSAEGDNRKVQMDLIPSDMIQIVEVNKTLTSDQDADAIGGSVDLITRSASAKERISLSTASGYNPIREKALFNTSFVYSNRFLNNKLGMVLNGSYNNNDYGSDNVEAVWAKDKAGNVYIEEMDIRKYDVKRERKSVGADLDFKFNDKNKIRFSAMYNWRDDWENRYRLRYSSIVPVYSDAAKTIISGFTGRAGYQTKGGVNNNLNDNARLERQIMQNYAVNGEHVLGSKLEMNWGASYSKAEEQRPGERYIHYRASGVSFDKNFDSPEEPLLKPTTPVALNKLKLQDLTDQNGFTYEEEITARLNFRLPFSIIEGQKGRLRLGAKTRLKTKERDNDFFSYKPTGSNMNTMDQTDLVFWGGEKFNPNSKYSPGYFVSNQYLGNLDLHNPSLFKKSEKPSEFLFANYSADEKIYAGYVRWDQNFTDQLSMIAGVRVENTHTNYTGNVVEDEEKLTATREIKNDYTNFLPSLAFKYSPTTNIVVRAAYSTALARPSYYKLSPFVGIIPDDRDITAGNPDLKSSFAHNFDLMGEYYFKSVGLLSVGGFYKKINDFIYDYRDQNFTYDKFSELFPDLPNSLVPGQNYTLLYPKNGESVNVYGFEVALQRQLDFLPGFLKNFGVYVNYTYTKSEAKGIYNADGDLRKGLMLPGTAPHMFNSSLSWENKRFSARISLNHTAAYLDELGGGDFEDRYYDKQTFLDANASYSINDWLRFFVEANNLTNQPLRYYQGVSARTMQMEYYKPRFTAGLKFDF
;
A
#
# COMPACT_ATOMS: atom_id res chain seq x y z
N MET A 1 -42.48 -28.88 -23.34
CA MET A 1 -41.03 -29.09 -23.11
C MET A 1 -40.34 -29.99 -24.15
N LYS A 2 -40.92 -31.09 -24.64
CA LYS A 2 -40.32 -31.96 -25.68
C LYS A 2 -40.07 -31.27 -27.04
N LYS A 3 -40.91 -30.34 -27.48
CA LYS A 3 -40.79 -29.66 -28.78
C LYS A 3 -39.71 -28.53 -28.78
N ILE A 4 -39.40 -27.98 -27.61
CA ILE A 4 -38.30 -26.94 -27.49
C ILE A 4 -36.92 -27.62 -27.53
N PHE A 5 -36.77 -28.79 -26.95
CA PHE A 5 -35.54 -29.59 -27.02
C PHE A 5 -35.21 -30.08 -28.43
N THR A 6 -36.23 -30.43 -29.25
CA THR A 6 -36.04 -30.91 -30.63
C THR A 6 -35.62 -29.77 -31.55
N THR A 7 -36.11 -28.55 -31.34
CA THR A 7 -35.71 -27.37 -32.13
C THR A 7 -34.31 -26.92 -31.79
N ILE A 8 -33.89 -27.02 -30.54
CA ILE A 8 -32.50 -26.70 -30.13
C ILE A 8 -31.52 -27.74 -30.70
N PHE A 9 -31.91 -28.99 -30.85
CA PHE A 9 -31.04 -30.03 -31.42
C PHE A 9 -30.97 -29.94 -32.97
N LEU A 10 -31.98 -29.42 -33.65
CA LEU A 10 -31.93 -29.22 -35.12
C LEU A 10 -31.16 -27.98 -35.53
N CYS A 11 -31.03 -26.94 -34.67
CA CYS A 11 -30.16 -25.79 -34.90
C CYS A 11 -28.67 -26.07 -34.65
N ALA A 12 -28.29 -27.17 -34.04
CA ALA A 12 -26.93 -27.58 -33.83
C ALA A 12 -26.27 -28.28 -35.05
N GLY A 13 -27.01 -28.48 -36.14
CA GLY A 13 -26.59 -29.33 -37.28
C GLY A 13 -25.95 -28.63 -38.48
N LEU A 14 -25.77 -27.33 -38.49
CA LEU A 14 -25.17 -26.61 -39.64
C LEU A 14 -23.96 -25.75 -39.26
N PHE A 15 -23.06 -26.28 -38.44
CA PHE A 15 -21.72 -25.72 -38.38
C PHE A 15 -20.88 -26.36 -39.53
N ILE A 16 -20.65 -25.58 -40.57
CA ILE A 16 -19.58 -25.83 -41.51
C ILE A 16 -18.29 -25.79 -40.70
N TYR A 17 -17.69 -26.93 -40.41
CA TYR A 17 -16.39 -27.04 -39.75
C TYR A 17 -15.33 -26.41 -40.67
N ALA A 18 -15.11 -25.11 -40.56
CA ALA A 18 -13.87 -24.53 -41.08
C ALA A 18 -12.72 -25.24 -40.39
N GLN A 19 -11.84 -25.87 -41.13
CA GLN A 19 -10.63 -26.51 -40.62
C GLN A 19 -9.75 -25.42 -40.05
N THR A 20 -9.60 -25.37 -38.72
CA THR A 20 -8.86 -24.31 -38.02
C THR A 20 -7.62 -24.86 -37.31
N GLY A 21 -6.56 -24.06 -37.28
CA GLY A 21 -5.35 -24.34 -36.50
C GLY A 21 -5.14 -23.32 -35.39
N THR A 22 -3.98 -23.37 -34.77
CA THR A 22 -3.47 -22.39 -33.81
C THR A 22 -2.19 -21.77 -34.32
N VAL A 23 -1.95 -20.50 -33.98
CA VAL A 23 -0.64 -19.83 -34.19
C VAL A 23 -0.13 -19.40 -32.84
N SER A 24 1.10 -19.78 -32.49
CA SER A 24 1.72 -19.40 -31.23
C SER A 24 3.16 -18.97 -31.41
N GLY A 25 3.69 -18.28 -30.43
CA GLY A 25 5.10 -17.88 -30.45
C GLY A 25 5.49 -17.02 -29.26
N ASN A 26 6.73 -16.53 -29.36
CA ASN A 26 7.29 -15.65 -28.33
C ASN A 26 7.97 -14.45 -29.01
N ILE A 27 7.83 -13.28 -28.42
CA ILE A 27 8.39 -12.01 -28.90
C ILE A 27 9.43 -11.51 -27.92
N ASN A 28 10.66 -11.36 -28.37
CA ASN A 28 11.80 -10.89 -27.61
C ASN A 28 12.54 -9.77 -28.34
N ASP A 29 13.35 -9.02 -27.63
CA ASP A 29 14.40 -8.19 -28.23
C ASP A 29 15.65 -9.02 -28.56
N ASN A 30 16.67 -8.40 -29.15
CA ASN A 30 17.94 -9.04 -29.48
C ASN A 30 18.79 -9.41 -28.24
N SER A 31 18.47 -8.86 -27.08
CA SER A 31 19.03 -9.28 -25.79
C SER A 31 18.25 -10.46 -25.19
N LYS A 32 17.27 -11.02 -25.95
CA LYS A 32 16.37 -12.11 -25.56
C LYS A 32 15.48 -11.78 -24.36
N ILE A 33 15.19 -10.50 -24.16
CA ILE A 33 14.26 -10.05 -23.12
C ILE A 33 12.85 -9.98 -23.72
N ALA A 34 11.87 -10.53 -23.00
CA ALA A 34 10.48 -10.57 -23.42
C ALA A 34 9.90 -9.18 -23.71
N LEU A 35 9.06 -9.07 -24.74
CA LEU A 35 8.37 -7.86 -25.14
C LEU A 35 6.85 -8.01 -24.90
N PRO A 36 6.34 -7.66 -23.71
CA PRO A 36 4.92 -7.72 -23.39
C PRO A 36 4.14 -6.62 -24.10
N GLY A 37 2.86 -6.89 -24.38
CA GLY A 37 1.97 -5.88 -24.98
C GLY A 37 2.20 -5.63 -26.48
N ALA A 38 2.98 -6.45 -27.17
CA ALA A 38 3.11 -6.40 -28.62
C ALA A 38 1.76 -6.72 -29.28
N LYS A 39 1.32 -5.88 -30.22
CA LYS A 39 0.13 -6.15 -31.01
C LYS A 39 0.54 -7.01 -32.22
N ILE A 40 -0.06 -8.20 -32.34
CA ILE A 40 0.17 -9.13 -33.44
C ILE A 40 -1.13 -9.22 -34.24
N THR A 41 -1.08 -9.00 -35.55
CA THR A 41 -2.24 -9.03 -36.45
C THR A 41 -1.99 -10.02 -37.59
N LEU A 42 -2.96 -10.86 -37.89
CA LEU A 42 -2.97 -11.76 -39.04
C LEU A 42 -3.87 -11.21 -40.14
N SER A 43 -3.36 -11.11 -41.37
CA SER A 43 -4.11 -10.73 -42.58
C SER A 43 -4.02 -11.86 -43.59
N PRO A 44 -5.13 -12.24 -44.31
CA PRO A 44 -6.46 -11.66 -44.25
C PRO A 44 -7.19 -11.96 -42.96
N GLY A 45 -8.29 -11.23 -42.69
CA GLY A 45 -9.17 -11.45 -41.56
C GLY A 45 -8.92 -10.51 -40.39
N ASN A 46 -7.81 -9.73 -40.36
CA ASN A 46 -7.44 -8.74 -39.34
C ASN A 46 -7.58 -9.26 -37.90
N ILE A 47 -7.35 -10.57 -37.72
CA ILE A 47 -7.39 -11.22 -36.39
C ILE A 47 -6.17 -10.74 -35.59
N TYR A 48 -6.34 -10.18 -34.42
CA TYR A 48 -5.19 -9.77 -33.61
C TYR A 48 -5.14 -10.41 -32.23
N THR A 49 -3.94 -10.51 -31.68
CA THR A 49 -3.68 -10.86 -30.28
C THR A 49 -2.62 -9.94 -29.71
N VAL A 50 -2.34 -10.06 -28.42
CA VAL A 50 -1.32 -9.27 -27.72
C VAL A 50 -0.43 -10.24 -26.93
N SER A 51 0.88 -9.97 -26.91
CA SER A 51 1.80 -10.77 -26.11
C SER A 51 1.59 -10.56 -24.60
N ASP A 52 1.71 -11.66 -23.85
CA ASP A 52 1.62 -11.66 -22.38
C ASP A 52 2.88 -11.01 -21.73
N GLU A 53 2.97 -11.04 -20.40
CA GLU A 53 4.10 -10.50 -19.62
C GLU A 53 5.43 -11.17 -19.97
N TYR A 54 5.37 -12.38 -20.53
CA TYR A 54 6.53 -13.21 -20.92
C TYR A 54 6.81 -13.17 -22.42
N GLY A 55 6.11 -12.26 -23.14
CA GLY A 55 6.23 -12.13 -24.59
C GLY A 55 5.56 -13.25 -25.38
N ASN A 56 4.83 -14.18 -24.75
CA ASN A 56 4.15 -15.25 -25.50
C ASN A 56 2.83 -14.73 -26.08
N PHE A 57 2.46 -15.27 -27.22
CA PHE A 57 1.19 -15.03 -27.87
C PHE A 57 0.57 -16.30 -28.41
N VAL A 58 -0.74 -16.33 -28.50
CA VAL A 58 -1.50 -17.41 -29.13
C VAL A 58 -2.71 -16.86 -29.88
N PHE A 59 -2.94 -17.40 -31.07
CA PHE A 59 -4.17 -17.29 -31.82
C PHE A 59 -4.86 -18.64 -31.81
N LEU A 60 -6.12 -18.66 -31.42
CA LEU A 60 -6.96 -19.84 -31.45
C LEU A 60 -7.95 -19.73 -32.60
N ASN A 61 -8.37 -20.89 -33.12
CA ASN A 61 -9.44 -20.99 -34.14
C ASN A 61 -9.12 -20.19 -35.41
N VAL A 62 -7.86 -20.20 -35.85
CA VAL A 62 -7.44 -19.54 -37.09
C VAL A 62 -7.79 -20.46 -38.27
N PRO A 63 -8.57 -20.01 -39.27
CA PRO A 63 -8.84 -20.82 -40.48
C PRO A 63 -7.54 -21.25 -41.16
N ALA A 64 -7.49 -22.47 -41.69
CA ALA A 64 -6.32 -22.93 -42.44
C ALA A 64 -6.12 -22.08 -43.72
N GLY A 65 -4.87 -21.62 -43.94
CA GLY A 65 -4.58 -20.71 -45.04
C GLY A 65 -3.24 -20.02 -44.93
N LYS A 66 -2.96 -19.15 -45.91
CA LYS A 66 -1.77 -18.28 -45.91
C LYS A 66 -2.11 -16.94 -45.23
N TYR A 67 -1.23 -16.46 -44.39
CA TYR A 67 -1.37 -15.21 -43.64
C TYR A 67 -0.11 -14.40 -43.64
N THR A 68 -0.25 -13.08 -43.69
CA THR A 68 0.79 -12.13 -43.32
C THR A 68 0.59 -11.76 -41.86
N MET A 69 1.56 -12.06 -41.02
CA MET A 69 1.57 -11.70 -39.59
C MET A 69 2.35 -10.42 -39.40
N LYS A 70 1.66 -9.36 -38.99
CA LYS A 70 2.25 -8.07 -38.63
C LYS A 70 2.36 -7.92 -37.14
N VAL A 71 3.53 -7.49 -36.66
CA VAL A 71 3.82 -7.25 -35.25
C VAL A 71 4.24 -5.81 -35.05
N ASP A 72 3.51 -5.08 -34.22
CA ASP A 72 3.74 -3.68 -33.90
C ASP A 72 4.20 -3.53 -32.45
N TYR A 73 5.28 -2.75 -32.23
CA TYR A 73 5.78 -2.46 -30.88
C TYR A 73 6.33 -1.03 -30.79
N ILE A 74 5.88 -0.24 -29.77
CA ILE A 74 6.36 1.13 -29.54
C ILE A 74 7.87 1.10 -29.32
N GLY A 75 8.62 1.95 -30.02
CA GLY A 75 10.07 2.02 -29.92
C GLY A 75 10.84 1.04 -30.80
N TYR A 76 10.18 0.02 -31.41
CA TYR A 76 10.80 -0.96 -32.30
C TYR A 76 10.19 -0.97 -33.72
N GLY A 77 9.05 -0.30 -33.92
CA GLY A 77 8.35 -0.25 -35.20
C GLY A 77 7.52 -1.50 -35.50
N SER A 78 7.29 -1.76 -36.78
CA SER A 78 6.50 -2.90 -37.28
C SER A 78 7.38 -3.91 -37.97
N ARG A 79 7.00 -5.19 -37.91
CA ARG A 79 7.59 -6.33 -38.63
C ARG A 79 6.50 -7.16 -39.25
N GLU A 80 6.78 -7.73 -40.44
CA GLU A 80 5.85 -8.59 -41.16
C GLU A 80 6.48 -9.94 -41.45
N TYR A 81 5.72 -11.03 -41.36
CA TYR A 81 6.13 -12.40 -41.55
C TYR A 81 5.04 -13.16 -42.32
N GLU A 82 5.43 -13.89 -43.36
CA GLU A 82 4.52 -14.81 -44.04
C GLU A 82 4.48 -16.14 -43.28
N LEU A 83 3.28 -16.68 -43.08
CA LEU A 83 3.09 -17.99 -42.45
C LEU A 83 1.91 -18.76 -43.08
N VAL A 84 1.95 -20.07 -42.91
CA VAL A 84 0.88 -20.99 -43.34
C VAL A 84 0.29 -21.64 -42.08
N VAL A 85 -1.02 -21.57 -41.95
CA VAL A 85 -1.77 -22.21 -40.85
C VAL A 85 -2.36 -23.50 -41.37
N ASP A 86 -1.96 -24.63 -40.81
CA ASP A 86 -2.52 -25.95 -41.12
C ASP A 86 -3.67 -26.26 -40.15
N ALA A 87 -4.69 -26.97 -40.64
CA ALA A 87 -5.79 -27.43 -39.82
C ALA A 87 -5.31 -28.34 -38.67
N GLU A 88 -5.86 -28.15 -37.49
CA GLU A 88 -5.58 -28.93 -36.27
C GLU A 88 -4.15 -28.91 -35.76
N LYS A 89 -3.26 -28.15 -36.43
CA LYS A 89 -1.87 -27.98 -36.02
C LYS A 89 -1.61 -26.65 -35.35
N ASN A 90 -0.48 -26.56 -34.63
CA ASN A 90 0.04 -25.33 -34.09
C ASN A 90 1.20 -24.81 -34.94
N THR A 91 1.01 -23.70 -35.64
CA THR A 91 2.07 -23.00 -36.37
C THR A 91 2.84 -22.14 -35.38
N LYS A 92 4.13 -22.42 -35.23
CA LYS A 92 5.01 -21.69 -34.31
C LYS A 92 5.79 -20.61 -35.00
N GLN A 93 5.70 -19.36 -34.52
CA GLN A 93 6.49 -18.23 -35.04
C GLN A 93 7.09 -17.43 -33.88
N ASN A 94 8.40 -17.60 -33.66
CA ASN A 94 9.12 -16.77 -32.69
C ASN A 94 9.69 -15.53 -33.38
N ILE A 95 9.64 -14.41 -32.67
CA ILE A 95 9.96 -13.09 -33.21
C ILE A 95 11.05 -12.45 -32.37
N VAL A 96 12.08 -11.95 -33.03
CA VAL A 96 13.15 -11.18 -32.39
C VAL A 96 13.19 -9.79 -33.05
N PHE A 97 12.99 -8.75 -32.25
CA PHE A 97 13.20 -7.38 -32.69
C PHE A 97 14.67 -7.01 -32.56
N ASP A 98 15.38 -6.84 -33.72
CA ASP A 98 16.76 -6.36 -33.74
C ASP A 98 16.84 -4.83 -33.77
N LYS A 99 17.74 -4.26 -32.96
CA LYS A 99 18.02 -2.81 -32.92
C LYS A 99 18.63 -2.26 -34.21
N LYS A 100 19.30 -3.12 -35.00
CA LYS A 100 20.04 -2.69 -36.17
C LYS A 100 19.18 -2.35 -37.41
N GLU A 101 17.95 -2.84 -37.46
CA GLU A 101 17.09 -2.73 -38.65
C GLU A 101 15.99 -1.69 -38.57
N VAL A 102 15.86 -0.97 -37.47
CA VAL A 102 14.91 0.17 -37.40
C VAL A 102 15.57 1.40 -38.02
N SER A 103 15.70 1.39 -39.35
CA SER A 103 15.99 2.60 -40.10
C SER A 103 14.71 3.38 -40.40
N ILE A 104 14.05 3.83 -39.36
CA ILE A 104 13.22 5.02 -39.48
C ILE A 104 14.19 6.18 -39.27
N LYS A 105 14.29 7.10 -40.20
CA LYS A 105 15.27 8.21 -40.23
C LYS A 105 15.35 9.09 -38.96
N GLU A 106 14.60 8.79 -37.89
CA GLU A 106 14.41 9.71 -36.77
C GLU A 106 14.48 9.14 -35.33
N VAL A 107 14.50 7.81 -35.09
CA VAL A 107 14.49 7.30 -33.70
C VAL A 107 15.54 6.21 -33.48
N LYS A 108 16.66 6.60 -32.88
CA LYS A 108 17.66 5.68 -32.38
C LYS A 108 17.49 5.56 -30.87
N LEU A 109 16.88 4.47 -30.36
CA LEU A 109 16.80 4.19 -28.94
C LEU A 109 18.21 3.96 -28.38
N THR A 110 18.75 4.93 -27.68
CA THR A 110 20.13 4.93 -27.17
C THR A 110 20.19 4.87 -25.65
N GLY A 111 19.40 4.04 -24.99
CA GLY A 111 19.47 3.86 -23.54
C GLY A 111 18.66 2.65 -23.07
N PHE A 112 19.13 1.99 -22.03
CA PHE A 112 18.48 0.83 -21.41
C PHE A 112 17.10 1.21 -20.84
N ASN A 113 16.95 2.42 -20.32
CA ASN A 113 15.67 2.95 -19.78
C ASN A 113 14.57 3.07 -20.83
N LEU A 114 14.91 3.54 -22.03
CA LEU A 114 13.91 3.73 -23.09
C LEU A 114 13.26 2.41 -23.51
N GLN A 115 13.99 1.29 -23.44
CA GLN A 115 13.43 -0.03 -23.76
C GLN A 115 12.41 -0.50 -22.73
N ASN A 116 12.70 -0.31 -21.45
CA ASN A 116 11.83 -0.72 -20.36
C ASN A 116 10.60 0.17 -20.27
N GLN A 117 10.77 1.46 -20.52
CA GLN A 117 9.68 2.42 -20.65
C GLN A 117 8.78 2.06 -21.85
N ALA A 118 9.35 1.66 -22.99
CA ALA A 118 8.60 1.17 -24.14
C ALA A 118 7.77 -0.08 -23.79
N ARG A 119 8.32 -1.01 -22.97
CA ARG A 119 7.57 -2.19 -22.50
C ARG A 119 6.37 -1.80 -21.65
N ALA A 120 6.56 -0.93 -20.67
CA ALA A 120 5.47 -0.45 -19.82
C ALA A 120 4.36 0.23 -20.66
N LEU A 121 4.75 1.11 -21.58
CA LEU A 121 3.78 1.82 -22.44
C LEU A 121 3.06 0.87 -23.43
N ASN A 122 3.72 -0.15 -23.97
CA ASN A 122 3.06 -1.15 -24.84
C ASN A 122 2.04 -1.97 -24.04
N LYS A 123 2.40 -2.41 -22.83
CA LYS A 123 1.49 -3.12 -21.94
C LYS A 123 0.28 -2.23 -21.59
N GLN A 124 0.50 -0.98 -21.18
CA GLN A 124 -0.58 -0.02 -20.88
C GLN A 124 -1.49 0.20 -22.10
N LYS A 125 -0.92 0.43 -23.26
CA LYS A 125 -1.67 0.61 -24.51
C LYS A 125 -2.51 -0.60 -24.86
N SER A 126 -2.00 -1.80 -24.60
CA SER A 126 -2.70 -3.06 -24.91
C SER A 126 -3.84 -3.36 -23.97
N ASN A 127 -3.76 -2.93 -22.70
CA ASN A 127 -4.80 -3.18 -21.70
C ASN A 127 -6.13 -2.59 -22.13
N ALA A 128 -7.19 -3.29 -21.82
CA ALA A 128 -8.55 -2.88 -22.20
C ALA A 128 -9.17 -1.90 -21.18
N ASN A 129 -8.89 -2.10 -19.89
CA ASN A 129 -9.27 -1.21 -18.79
C ASN A 129 -8.28 -0.03 -18.64
N ILE A 130 -8.60 0.91 -17.77
CA ILE A 130 -7.75 2.07 -17.47
C ILE A 130 -6.69 1.63 -16.46
N THR A 131 -5.45 1.52 -16.93
CA THR A 131 -4.29 1.11 -16.14
C THR A 131 -3.10 2.03 -16.39
N ASN A 132 -2.27 2.24 -15.36
CA ASN A 132 -0.91 2.74 -15.53
C ASN A 132 0.07 1.60 -15.30
N VAL A 133 1.09 1.51 -16.15
CA VAL A 133 2.08 0.45 -16.09
C VAL A 133 3.47 1.08 -15.98
N ILE A 134 4.24 0.63 -15.00
CA ILE A 134 5.65 0.97 -14.86
C ILE A 134 6.50 -0.30 -14.86
N SER A 135 7.67 -0.22 -15.47
CA SER A 135 8.63 -1.31 -15.43
C SER A 135 9.60 -1.14 -14.26
N ALA A 136 10.12 -2.25 -13.75
CA ALA A 136 11.07 -2.30 -12.64
C ALA A 136 12.32 -1.44 -12.88
N ASP A 137 12.73 -1.28 -14.12
CA ASP A 137 13.91 -0.47 -14.44
C ASP A 137 13.62 1.05 -14.46
N GLN A 138 12.35 1.45 -14.50
CA GLN A 138 11.95 2.81 -14.12
C GLN A 138 11.96 2.98 -12.60
N ILE A 139 11.72 1.87 -11.88
CA ILE A 139 11.76 1.74 -10.43
C ILE A 139 13.21 1.63 -9.96
N GLY A 140 13.99 0.74 -10.51
CA GLY A 140 15.23 0.19 -9.99
C GLY A 140 16.48 0.53 -10.80
N LYS A 141 16.62 1.74 -11.38
CA LYS A 141 17.97 2.23 -11.72
C LYS A 141 18.82 2.40 -10.47
N PHE A 142 18.16 2.59 -9.35
CA PHE A 142 18.69 2.84 -8.03
C PHE A 142 18.06 1.83 -7.09
N PRO A 143 18.75 1.38 -6.06
CA PRO A 143 18.16 0.46 -5.10
C PRO A 143 17.14 1.20 -4.21
N ASP A 144 15.98 1.59 -4.81
CA ASP A 144 14.82 1.89 -4.00
C ASP A 144 14.64 0.68 -3.07
N SER A 145 14.79 0.88 -1.78
CA SER A 145 14.81 -0.21 -0.80
C SER A 145 13.49 -0.97 -0.78
N ASN A 146 12.41 -0.33 -1.24
CA ASN A 146 11.06 -0.88 -1.28
C ASN A 146 10.28 -0.40 -2.51
N ILE A 147 9.17 -1.09 -2.81
CA ILE A 147 8.34 -0.79 -3.97
C ILE A 147 7.52 0.50 -3.80
N GLY A 148 7.25 0.94 -2.56
CA GLY A 148 6.47 2.14 -2.27
C GLY A 148 7.10 3.41 -2.84
N ASP A 149 8.42 3.57 -2.70
CA ASP A 149 9.13 4.72 -3.26
C ASP A 149 9.04 4.79 -4.79
N ALA A 150 8.99 3.63 -5.42
CA ALA A 150 8.78 3.54 -6.86
C ALA A 150 7.37 3.95 -7.30
N LEU A 151 6.36 3.62 -6.51
CA LEU A 151 4.95 3.90 -6.80
C LEU A 151 4.61 5.39 -6.75
N LYS A 152 5.35 6.22 -6.01
CA LYS A 152 5.19 7.70 -6.01
C LYS A 152 5.25 8.30 -7.41
N ARG A 153 5.83 7.59 -8.38
CA ARG A 153 6.01 8.06 -9.77
C ARG A 153 4.82 7.71 -10.69
N VAL A 154 3.83 6.97 -10.21
CA VAL A 154 2.65 6.61 -11.01
C VAL A 154 1.65 7.77 -11.03
N PRO A 155 1.06 8.15 -12.19
CA PRO A 155 0.00 9.14 -12.22
C PRO A 155 -1.16 8.78 -11.29
N GLY A 156 -1.61 9.73 -10.46
CA GLY A 156 -2.69 9.53 -9.52
C GLY A 156 -2.35 8.64 -8.32
N VAL A 157 -1.07 8.36 -8.09
CA VAL A 157 -0.61 7.61 -6.92
C VAL A 157 0.28 8.50 -6.06
N THR A 158 0.07 8.48 -4.77
CA THR A 158 0.98 9.02 -3.75
C THR A 158 1.10 8.03 -2.59
N MET A 159 2.01 8.30 -1.68
CA MET A 159 2.28 7.42 -0.55
C MET A 159 2.18 8.21 0.76
N GLN A 160 1.56 7.64 1.77
CA GLN A 160 1.78 8.04 3.13
C GLN A 160 3.14 7.50 3.60
N ASN A 161 3.95 8.36 4.21
CA ASN A 161 5.23 7.95 4.73
C ASN A 161 5.12 7.62 6.22
N ASP A 162 5.87 6.62 6.65
CA ASP A 162 6.08 6.31 8.05
C ASP A 162 7.57 6.10 8.29
N GLN A 163 8.11 6.68 9.36
CA GLN A 163 9.55 6.65 9.68
C GLN A 163 10.47 6.99 8.50
N GLY A 164 10.01 7.91 7.62
CA GLY A 164 10.76 8.38 6.46
C GLY A 164 10.79 7.44 5.25
N GLU A 165 9.97 6.39 5.23
CA GLU A 165 9.78 5.48 4.09
C GLU A 165 8.34 5.49 3.58
N ALA A 166 8.16 5.19 2.29
CA ALA A 166 6.85 5.08 1.68
C ALA A 166 6.17 3.78 2.10
N ARG A 167 5.11 3.87 2.89
CA ARG A 167 4.44 2.72 3.51
C ARG A 167 3.06 2.43 2.93
N ASP A 168 2.15 3.39 2.95
CA ASP A 168 0.76 3.17 2.58
C ASP A 168 0.42 3.85 1.25
N ILE A 169 -0.28 3.12 0.36
CA ILE A 169 -0.59 3.61 -0.98
C ILE A 169 -1.91 4.36 -1.03
N ILE A 170 -1.90 5.54 -1.62
CA ILE A 170 -3.06 6.37 -1.92
C ILE A 170 -3.25 6.44 -3.44
N ILE A 171 -4.40 6.02 -3.95
CA ILE A 171 -4.73 6.06 -5.37
C ILE A 171 -5.87 7.05 -5.60
N ARG A 172 -5.67 8.05 -6.48
CA ARG A 172 -6.64 9.12 -6.77
C ARG A 172 -7.12 9.85 -5.52
N GLY A 173 -6.22 10.04 -4.57
CA GLY A 173 -6.51 10.67 -3.30
C GLY A 173 -7.36 9.85 -2.33
N LEU A 174 -7.62 8.57 -2.60
CA LEU A 174 -8.41 7.71 -1.72
C LEU A 174 -7.53 6.95 -0.73
N ALA A 175 -7.99 6.90 0.51
CA ALA A 175 -7.30 6.30 1.64
C ALA A 175 -6.79 4.88 1.36
N PRO A 176 -5.70 4.45 2.00
CA PRO A 176 -5.07 3.14 1.78
C PRO A 176 -6.02 1.96 1.92
N GLU A 177 -6.99 2.03 2.83
CA GLU A 177 -7.99 0.98 3.09
C GLU A 177 -8.92 0.73 1.88
N LEU A 178 -9.01 1.71 0.97
CA LEU A 178 -9.84 1.64 -0.24
C LEU A 178 -9.07 1.09 -1.45
N ASN A 179 -7.81 0.69 -1.27
CA ASN A 179 -6.93 0.18 -2.32
C ASN A 179 -6.53 -1.27 -2.06
N SER A 180 -6.14 -1.99 -3.10
CA SER A 180 -5.67 -3.36 -2.96
C SER A 180 -4.30 -3.57 -3.60
N VAL A 181 -3.52 -4.53 -3.06
CA VAL A 181 -2.22 -4.93 -3.58
C VAL A 181 -2.19 -6.44 -3.78
N THR A 182 -1.70 -6.87 -4.93
CA THR A 182 -1.54 -8.28 -5.29
C THR A 182 -0.12 -8.54 -5.81
N ILE A 183 0.35 -9.78 -5.69
CA ILE A 183 1.55 -10.27 -6.36
C ILE A 183 1.12 -11.37 -7.32
N ASN A 184 1.36 -11.18 -8.62
CA ASN A 184 0.92 -12.10 -9.69
C ASN A 184 -0.58 -12.46 -9.59
N GLY A 185 -1.42 -11.49 -9.16
CA GLY A 185 -2.86 -11.66 -8.98
C GLY A 185 -3.28 -12.38 -7.69
N SER A 186 -2.35 -12.72 -6.79
CA SER A 186 -2.62 -13.23 -5.44
C SER A 186 -2.57 -12.09 -4.44
N ARG A 187 -3.58 -11.97 -3.56
CA ARG A 187 -3.62 -10.90 -2.56
C ARG A 187 -2.54 -11.10 -1.51
N ILE A 188 -2.01 -9.99 -1.02
CA ILE A 188 -1.06 -9.96 0.09
C ILE A 188 -1.84 -9.67 1.38
N PRO A 189 -1.70 -10.48 2.44
CA PRO A 189 -2.26 -10.20 3.75
C PRO A 189 -1.61 -9.00 4.44
N SER A 190 -2.28 -8.45 5.46
CA SER A 190 -1.74 -7.40 6.33
C SER A 190 -1.11 -8.00 7.58
N ALA A 191 0.10 -7.56 7.93
CA ALA A 191 0.74 -7.92 9.20
C ALA A 191 0.14 -7.16 10.40
N GLU A 192 -0.50 -6.01 10.17
CA GLU A 192 -1.06 -5.16 11.23
C GLU A 192 -2.39 -5.70 11.79
N GLY A 193 -2.60 -5.53 13.10
CA GLY A 193 -3.80 -6.00 13.80
C GLY A 193 -5.07 -5.24 13.49
N ASP A 194 -4.99 -3.96 13.19
CA ASP A 194 -6.15 -3.08 13.17
C ASP A 194 -6.77 -2.87 11.78
N ASN A 195 -6.07 -3.22 10.71
CA ASN A 195 -6.47 -2.87 9.35
C ASN A 195 -6.18 -3.97 8.32
N ARG A 196 -6.54 -3.70 7.04
CA ARG A 196 -6.31 -4.58 5.87
C ARG A 196 -5.28 -4.02 4.91
N LYS A 197 -4.56 -2.97 5.29
CA LYS A 197 -3.56 -2.31 4.43
C LYS A 197 -2.36 -3.22 4.23
N VAL A 198 -1.80 -3.16 3.02
CA VAL A 198 -0.53 -3.82 2.70
C VAL A 198 0.59 -2.80 2.83
N GLN A 199 1.53 -3.07 3.68
CA GLN A 199 2.71 -2.24 3.89
C GLN A 199 3.68 -2.41 2.71
N MET A 200 3.80 -1.37 1.88
CA MET A 200 4.64 -1.41 0.67
C MET A 200 6.13 -1.45 0.98
N ASP A 201 6.52 -0.98 2.15
CA ASP A 201 7.90 -1.01 2.64
C ASP A 201 8.41 -2.42 2.99
N LEU A 202 7.52 -3.42 3.08
CA LEU A 202 7.88 -4.84 3.23
C LEU A 202 8.26 -5.52 1.90
N ILE A 203 7.98 -4.90 0.75
CA ILE A 203 8.15 -5.53 -0.57
C ILE A 203 9.38 -4.96 -1.26
N PRO A 204 10.45 -5.76 -1.49
CA PRO A 204 11.64 -5.30 -2.18
C PRO A 204 11.36 -4.97 -3.65
N SER A 205 11.88 -3.86 -4.12
CA SER A 205 11.74 -3.45 -5.53
C SER A 205 12.42 -4.40 -6.52
N ASP A 206 13.50 -5.07 -6.10
CA ASP A 206 14.30 -5.96 -6.97
C ASP A 206 13.58 -7.23 -7.40
N MET A 207 12.56 -7.67 -6.65
CA MET A 207 11.74 -8.84 -6.98
C MET A 207 10.75 -8.56 -8.12
N ILE A 208 10.39 -7.30 -8.35
CA ILE A 208 9.31 -6.91 -9.24
C ILE A 208 9.84 -6.56 -10.62
N GLN A 209 9.14 -7.00 -11.68
CA GLN A 209 9.45 -6.68 -13.08
C GLN A 209 8.55 -5.58 -13.62
N ILE A 210 7.25 -5.65 -13.30
CA ILE A 210 6.23 -4.72 -13.79
C ILE A 210 5.29 -4.41 -12.62
N VAL A 211 4.86 -3.17 -12.51
CA VAL A 211 3.77 -2.76 -11.64
C VAL A 211 2.62 -2.28 -12.51
N GLU A 212 1.45 -2.87 -12.33
CA GLU A 212 0.20 -2.44 -12.95
C GLU A 212 -0.71 -1.79 -11.93
N VAL A 213 -1.06 -0.53 -12.11
CA VAL A 213 -2.04 0.17 -11.29
C VAL A 213 -3.35 0.23 -12.06
N ASN A 214 -4.29 -0.62 -11.70
CA ASN A 214 -5.62 -0.70 -12.29
C ASN A 214 -6.54 0.32 -11.62
N LYS A 215 -6.98 1.32 -12.36
CA LYS A 215 -7.90 2.37 -11.88
C LYS A 215 -9.36 2.01 -12.10
N THR A 216 -9.61 1.07 -12.99
CA THR A 216 -10.94 0.47 -13.23
C THR A 216 -10.82 -1.04 -13.21
N LEU A 217 -11.76 -1.70 -12.56
CA LEU A 217 -11.78 -3.15 -12.43
C LEU A 217 -12.57 -3.80 -13.57
N THR A 218 -12.16 -5.00 -13.94
CA THR A 218 -12.93 -5.90 -14.81
C THR A 218 -13.42 -7.08 -13.99
N SER A 219 -14.47 -7.77 -14.44
CA SER A 219 -15.14 -8.82 -13.68
C SER A 219 -14.26 -10.02 -13.30
N ASP A 220 -13.14 -10.23 -13.98
CA ASP A 220 -12.14 -11.27 -13.66
C ASP A 220 -11.15 -10.87 -12.54
N GLN A 221 -11.21 -9.61 -12.06
CA GLN A 221 -10.41 -9.10 -10.95
C GLN A 221 -11.21 -9.12 -9.63
N ASP A 222 -10.51 -9.15 -8.50
CA ASP A 222 -11.14 -9.03 -7.18
C ASP A 222 -11.72 -7.61 -7.01
N ALA A 223 -12.85 -7.52 -6.30
CA ALA A 223 -13.60 -6.27 -6.18
C ALA A 223 -13.07 -5.33 -5.08
N ASP A 224 -12.18 -5.78 -4.22
CA ASP A 224 -11.68 -5.04 -3.04
C ASP A 224 -10.73 -3.88 -3.42
N ALA A 225 -11.19 -2.89 -4.21
CA ALA A 225 -10.35 -1.83 -4.71
C ALA A 225 -11.16 -0.61 -5.21
N ILE A 226 -11.79 0.14 -4.31
CA ILE A 226 -12.56 1.36 -4.67
C ILE A 226 -11.66 2.42 -5.31
N GLY A 227 -10.49 2.68 -4.73
CA GLY A 227 -9.49 3.60 -5.28
C GLY A 227 -8.82 3.05 -6.52
N GLY A 228 -8.28 1.86 -6.40
CA GLY A 228 -7.60 1.11 -7.44
C GLY A 228 -6.88 -0.12 -6.89
N SER A 229 -6.38 -0.95 -7.80
CA SER A 229 -5.63 -2.18 -7.50
C SER A 229 -4.23 -2.09 -8.06
N VAL A 230 -3.23 -2.43 -7.26
CA VAL A 230 -1.83 -2.58 -7.67
C VAL A 230 -1.51 -4.06 -7.83
N ASP A 231 -1.10 -4.47 -9.02
CA ASP A 231 -0.57 -5.82 -9.25
C ASP A 231 0.95 -5.76 -9.49
N LEU A 232 1.68 -6.41 -8.61
CA LEU A 232 3.13 -6.52 -8.62
C LEU A 232 3.51 -7.80 -9.35
N ILE A 233 4.03 -7.67 -10.56
CA ILE A 233 4.41 -8.81 -11.39
C ILE A 233 5.89 -9.12 -11.17
N THR A 234 6.19 -10.32 -10.70
CA THR A 234 7.56 -10.76 -10.42
C THR A 234 8.34 -11.03 -11.70
N ARG A 235 9.66 -11.07 -11.57
CA ARG A 235 10.57 -11.23 -12.73
C ARG A 235 10.38 -12.57 -13.43
N SER A 236 10.47 -12.55 -14.75
CA SER A 236 10.49 -13.75 -15.60
C SER A 236 11.90 -14.17 -15.98
N ALA A 237 12.09 -15.46 -16.20
CA ALA A 237 13.38 -16.00 -16.57
C ALA A 237 13.89 -15.45 -17.92
N SER A 238 15.10 -14.91 -17.89
CA SER A 238 15.83 -14.43 -19.06
C SER A 238 16.22 -15.61 -19.98
N ALA A 239 16.19 -15.39 -21.29
CA ALA A 239 16.64 -16.39 -22.24
C ALA A 239 18.17 -16.50 -22.36
N LYS A 240 18.91 -15.55 -21.80
CA LYS A 240 20.34 -15.61 -21.52
C LYS A 240 20.57 -15.62 -20.03
N GLU A 241 21.66 -16.26 -19.61
CA GLU A 241 22.10 -16.13 -18.23
C GLU A 241 22.30 -14.65 -17.89
N ARG A 242 21.77 -14.26 -16.74
CA ARG A 242 21.90 -12.92 -16.19
C ARG A 242 22.21 -13.03 -14.71
N ILE A 243 23.26 -12.34 -14.30
CA ILE A 243 23.65 -12.16 -12.90
C ILE A 243 23.67 -10.66 -12.65
N SER A 244 22.88 -10.19 -11.68
CA SER A 244 22.89 -8.80 -11.24
C SER A 244 23.18 -8.75 -9.75
N LEU A 245 24.19 -7.96 -9.37
CA LEU A 245 24.52 -7.68 -7.97
C LEU A 245 24.53 -6.16 -7.78
N SER A 246 23.82 -5.67 -6.79
CA SER A 246 23.86 -4.27 -6.38
C SER A 246 24.33 -4.19 -4.94
N THR A 247 25.24 -3.28 -4.63
CA THR A 247 25.67 -3.00 -3.27
C THR A 247 25.81 -1.51 -3.08
N ALA A 248 25.31 -0.99 -1.96
CA ALA A 248 25.30 0.42 -1.66
C ALA A 248 25.56 0.65 -0.17
N SER A 249 26.22 1.74 0.12
CA SER A 249 26.36 2.28 1.47
C SER A 249 25.93 3.74 1.47
N GLY A 250 25.51 4.24 2.62
CA GLY A 250 25.03 5.59 2.76
C GLY A 250 25.24 6.11 4.18
N TYR A 251 24.73 7.31 4.40
CA TYR A 251 24.83 7.97 5.68
C TYR A 251 23.50 8.60 6.07
N ASN A 252 23.08 8.36 7.32
CA ASN A 252 21.90 8.98 7.90
C ASN A 252 22.34 10.03 8.95
N PRO A 253 22.17 11.34 8.66
CA PRO A 253 22.64 12.41 9.54
C PRO A 253 21.90 12.50 10.88
N ILE A 254 20.66 12.00 11.00
CA ILE A 254 19.91 12.05 12.27
C ILE A 254 20.41 11.03 13.28
N ARG A 255 20.98 9.92 12.80
CA ARG A 255 21.58 8.85 13.61
C ARG A 255 23.10 8.93 13.64
N GLU A 256 23.72 9.67 12.73
CA GLU A 256 25.18 9.72 12.51
C GLU A 256 25.76 8.32 12.22
N LYS A 257 25.00 7.46 11.53
CA LYS A 257 25.37 6.08 11.22
C LYS A 257 25.31 5.76 9.74
N ALA A 258 26.06 4.73 9.36
CA ALA A 258 26.09 4.22 8.00
C ALA A 258 24.86 3.37 7.70
N LEU A 259 24.42 3.38 6.45
CA LEU A 259 23.40 2.50 5.86
C LEU A 259 24.10 1.47 4.97
N PHE A 260 23.52 0.28 4.86
CA PHE A 260 24.04 -0.77 3.96
C PHE A 260 22.91 -1.52 3.28
N ASN A 261 22.94 -1.58 1.95
CA ASN A 261 21.96 -2.27 1.13
C ASN A 261 22.67 -3.13 0.10
N THR A 262 22.21 -4.37 -0.09
CA THR A 262 22.69 -5.25 -1.15
C THR A 262 21.56 -6.07 -1.71
N SER A 263 21.61 -6.36 -3.03
CA SER A 263 20.64 -7.23 -3.70
C SER A 263 21.30 -8.04 -4.79
N PHE A 264 20.74 -9.22 -5.05
CA PHE A 264 21.21 -10.19 -6.01
C PHE A 264 20.05 -10.72 -6.83
N VAL A 265 20.24 -10.85 -8.15
CA VAL A 265 19.30 -11.50 -9.07
C VAL A 265 20.08 -12.41 -10.00
N TYR A 266 19.69 -13.69 -10.00
CA TYR A 266 20.12 -14.67 -10.99
C TYR A 266 18.95 -15.08 -11.87
N SER A 267 19.14 -15.16 -13.18
CA SER A 267 18.10 -15.58 -14.11
C SER A 267 18.70 -16.34 -15.29
N ASN A 268 18.13 -17.52 -15.58
CA ASN A 268 18.59 -18.33 -16.71
C ASN A 268 17.49 -19.28 -17.21
N ARG A 269 17.71 -19.91 -18.37
CA ARG A 269 16.89 -20.98 -18.92
C ARG A 269 17.70 -22.24 -19.18
N PHE A 270 17.17 -23.37 -18.76
CA PHE A 270 17.77 -24.70 -18.86
C PHE A 270 16.91 -25.63 -19.73
N LEU A 271 17.39 -26.85 -19.99
CA LEU A 271 16.65 -27.90 -20.70
C LEU A 271 16.12 -27.45 -22.08
N ASN A 272 16.95 -26.84 -22.88
CA ASN A 272 16.58 -26.29 -24.20
C ASN A 272 15.44 -25.22 -24.06
N ASN A 273 15.58 -24.31 -23.11
CA ASN A 273 14.63 -23.25 -22.80
C ASN A 273 13.27 -23.73 -22.21
N LYS A 274 13.16 -24.99 -21.81
CA LYS A 274 11.93 -25.50 -21.17
C LYS A 274 11.78 -25.07 -19.72
N LEU A 275 12.90 -25.05 -18.95
CA LEU A 275 12.91 -24.63 -17.56
C LEU A 275 13.49 -23.23 -17.44
N GLY A 276 12.70 -22.27 -17.01
CA GLY A 276 13.14 -20.94 -16.63
C GLY A 276 13.31 -20.86 -15.12
N MET A 277 14.34 -20.18 -14.65
CA MET A 277 14.61 -19.96 -13.24
C MET A 277 15.01 -18.52 -12.98
N VAL A 278 14.39 -17.90 -11.99
CA VAL A 278 14.82 -16.63 -11.38
C VAL A 278 15.02 -16.87 -9.90
N LEU A 279 16.15 -16.48 -9.37
CA LEU A 279 16.43 -16.41 -7.96
C LEU A 279 16.79 -14.96 -7.63
N ASN A 280 16.27 -14.43 -6.56
CA ASN A 280 16.60 -13.09 -6.09
C ASN A 280 16.73 -13.10 -4.56
N GLY A 281 17.48 -12.13 -4.06
CA GLY A 281 17.64 -11.92 -2.62
C GLY A 281 18.11 -10.50 -2.35
N SER A 282 17.71 -9.96 -1.21
CA SER A 282 18.19 -8.65 -0.74
C SER A 282 18.44 -8.68 0.76
N TYR A 283 19.37 -7.84 1.17
CA TYR A 283 19.69 -7.55 2.57
C TYR A 283 19.86 -6.06 2.73
N ASN A 284 19.13 -5.48 3.66
CA ASN A 284 19.22 -4.06 4.02
C ASN A 284 19.41 -3.93 5.52
N ASN A 285 20.35 -3.11 5.94
CA ASN A 285 20.61 -2.79 7.35
C ASN A 285 20.77 -1.26 7.47
N ASN A 286 19.75 -0.62 7.98
CA ASN A 286 19.64 0.83 7.99
C ASN A 286 19.31 1.32 9.40
N ASP A 287 20.10 2.30 9.87
CA ASP A 287 19.78 3.04 11.07
C ASP A 287 18.91 4.24 10.70
N TYR A 288 17.66 4.22 11.14
CA TYR A 288 16.70 5.30 11.07
C TYR A 288 16.56 5.97 12.42
N GLY A 289 15.78 7.02 12.49
CA GLY A 289 15.44 7.71 13.71
C GLY A 289 14.74 9.01 13.39
N SER A 290 14.17 9.63 14.41
CA SER A 290 13.49 10.90 14.25
C SER A 290 13.57 11.74 15.50
N ASP A 291 13.41 13.04 15.31
CA ASP A 291 13.09 14.01 16.34
C ASP A 291 11.63 14.42 16.13
N ASN A 292 10.83 14.27 17.18
CA ASN A 292 9.38 14.40 17.10
C ASN A 292 8.86 15.34 18.18
N VAL A 293 7.93 16.21 17.81
CA VAL A 293 7.18 17.08 18.73
C VAL A 293 5.71 16.90 18.46
N GLU A 294 4.93 16.67 19.52
CA GLU A 294 3.46 16.55 19.44
C GLU A 294 2.77 17.49 20.41
N ALA A 295 1.57 17.96 20.05
CA ALA A 295 0.71 18.78 20.91
C ALA A 295 -0.75 18.43 20.69
N VAL A 296 -1.51 18.32 21.78
CA VAL A 296 -2.97 18.24 21.77
C VAL A 296 -3.51 19.58 22.24
N TRP A 297 -4.39 20.15 21.45
CA TRP A 297 -4.99 21.45 21.69
C TRP A 297 -6.39 21.31 22.25
N ALA A 298 -6.70 22.12 23.26
CA ALA A 298 -8.01 22.20 23.88
C ALA A 298 -8.53 23.64 23.94
N LYS A 299 -9.80 23.81 24.25
CA LYS A 299 -10.45 25.10 24.54
C LYS A 299 -10.98 25.09 25.97
N ASP A 300 -10.77 26.20 26.66
CA ASP A 300 -11.48 26.43 27.91
C ASP A 300 -12.94 26.90 27.67
N LYS A 301 -13.70 27.06 28.75
CA LYS A 301 -15.10 27.51 28.69
C LYS A 301 -15.26 28.93 28.12
N ALA A 302 -14.24 29.76 28.18
CA ALA A 302 -14.22 31.11 27.61
C ALA A 302 -13.80 31.11 26.12
N GLY A 303 -13.42 29.94 25.55
CA GLY A 303 -12.97 29.80 24.16
C GLY A 303 -11.47 30.04 23.98
N ASN A 304 -10.68 30.20 25.04
CA ASN A 304 -9.24 30.35 24.97
C ASN A 304 -8.62 29.01 24.54
N VAL A 305 -7.77 29.03 23.52
CA VAL A 305 -7.07 27.85 23.03
C VAL A 305 -5.75 27.68 23.80
N TYR A 306 -5.49 26.48 24.27
CA TYR A 306 -4.28 26.14 25.00
C TYR A 306 -3.79 24.73 24.67
N ILE A 307 -2.58 24.37 25.10
CA ILE A 307 -2.00 23.03 24.94
C ILE A 307 -2.39 22.20 26.16
N GLU A 308 -3.16 21.12 25.93
CA GLU A 308 -3.57 20.18 26.98
C GLU A 308 -2.52 19.10 27.22
N GLU A 309 -1.85 18.66 26.14
CA GLU A 309 -0.70 17.76 26.18
C GLU A 309 0.38 18.22 25.23
N MET A 310 1.63 17.95 25.59
CA MET A 310 2.78 18.16 24.74
C MET A 310 3.82 17.05 24.93
N ASP A 311 4.28 16.46 23.83
CA ASP A 311 5.37 15.48 23.84
C ASP A 311 6.59 16.01 23.07
N ILE A 312 7.78 15.76 23.60
CA ILE A 312 9.05 15.88 22.90
C ILE A 312 9.69 14.50 22.90
N ARG A 313 9.93 13.92 21.71
CA ARG A 313 10.35 12.54 21.58
C ARG A 313 11.61 12.43 20.72
N LYS A 314 12.48 11.51 21.12
CA LYS A 314 13.61 11.02 20.34
C LYS A 314 13.39 9.55 20.02
N TYR A 315 13.48 9.21 18.73
CA TYR A 315 13.44 7.83 18.26
C TYR A 315 14.78 7.38 17.73
N ASP A 316 15.21 6.22 18.16
CA ASP A 316 16.34 5.47 17.65
C ASP A 316 15.83 4.17 17.06
N VAL A 317 15.99 3.99 15.75
CA VAL A 317 15.47 2.80 15.05
C VAL A 317 16.58 2.18 14.23
N LYS A 318 16.81 0.89 14.40
CA LYS A 318 17.62 0.06 13.51
C LYS A 318 16.68 -0.88 12.78
N ARG A 319 16.68 -0.82 11.46
CA ARG A 319 15.84 -1.65 10.59
C ARG A 319 16.67 -2.59 9.74
N GLU A 320 16.39 -3.87 9.87
CA GLU A 320 17.01 -4.92 9.07
C GLU A 320 15.95 -5.63 8.24
N ARG A 321 16.18 -5.72 6.92
CA ARG A 321 15.31 -6.46 6.00
C ARG A 321 16.09 -7.54 5.29
N LYS A 322 15.48 -8.72 5.18
CA LYS A 322 15.97 -9.87 4.42
C LYS A 322 14.87 -10.36 3.50
N SER A 323 15.20 -10.62 2.25
CA SER A 323 14.23 -11.11 1.28
C SER A 323 14.85 -12.17 0.41
N VAL A 324 14.08 -13.22 0.14
CA VAL A 324 14.43 -14.26 -0.82
C VAL A 324 13.22 -14.55 -1.70
N GLY A 325 13.44 -14.66 -3.00
CA GLY A 325 12.41 -15.00 -3.97
C GLY A 325 12.92 -16.01 -5.00
N ALA A 326 12.00 -16.84 -5.48
CA ALA A 326 12.24 -17.80 -6.53
C ALA A 326 11.04 -17.85 -7.48
N ASP A 327 11.32 -17.79 -8.78
CA ASP A 327 10.34 -18.02 -9.83
C ASP A 327 10.85 -19.11 -10.76
N LEU A 328 10.07 -20.18 -10.94
CA LEU A 328 10.35 -21.31 -11.80
C LEU A 328 9.22 -21.46 -12.80
N ASP A 329 9.51 -21.39 -14.09
CA ASP A 329 8.55 -21.72 -15.13
C ASP A 329 8.98 -22.97 -15.91
N PHE A 330 8.06 -23.90 -16.12
CA PHE A 330 8.28 -25.09 -16.90
C PHE A 330 7.31 -25.19 -18.07
N LYS A 331 7.88 -25.24 -19.29
CA LYS A 331 7.13 -25.40 -20.54
C LYS A 331 7.20 -26.86 -20.96
N PHE A 332 6.10 -27.62 -20.74
CA PHE A 332 6.00 -29.00 -21.27
C PHE A 332 6.05 -28.99 -22.79
N ASN A 333 5.29 -28.06 -23.39
CA ASN A 333 5.21 -27.74 -24.80
C ASN A 333 4.66 -26.32 -24.99
N ASP A 334 4.41 -25.88 -26.22
CA ASP A 334 3.92 -24.55 -26.54
C ASP A 334 2.49 -24.26 -26.06
N LYS A 335 1.72 -25.31 -25.68
CA LYS A 335 0.33 -25.23 -25.20
C LYS A 335 0.20 -25.41 -23.70
N ASN A 336 1.23 -25.91 -23.02
CA ASN A 336 1.16 -26.29 -21.61
C ASN A 336 2.35 -25.76 -20.84
N LYS A 337 2.11 -24.90 -19.87
CA LYS A 337 3.13 -24.40 -18.96
C LYS A 337 2.63 -24.34 -17.52
N ILE A 338 3.54 -24.53 -16.59
CA ILE A 338 3.32 -24.34 -15.15
C ILE A 338 4.36 -23.36 -14.65
N ARG A 339 3.99 -22.53 -13.70
CA ARG A 339 4.86 -21.61 -12.99
C ARG A 339 4.69 -21.78 -11.50
N PHE A 340 5.80 -21.83 -10.78
CA PHE A 340 5.89 -21.73 -9.34
C PHE A 340 6.57 -20.41 -8.98
N SER A 341 6.02 -19.68 -8.02
CA SER A 341 6.63 -18.49 -7.44
C SER A 341 6.61 -18.57 -5.92
N ALA A 342 7.72 -18.16 -5.32
CA ALA A 342 7.89 -18.12 -3.88
C ALA A 342 8.54 -16.79 -3.48
N MET A 343 8.06 -16.19 -2.39
CA MET A 343 8.61 -14.98 -1.79
C MET A 343 8.56 -15.12 -0.26
N TYR A 344 9.67 -14.78 0.36
CA TYR A 344 9.80 -14.71 1.81
C TYR A 344 10.54 -13.43 2.20
N ASN A 345 9.84 -12.53 2.88
CA ASN A 345 10.36 -11.24 3.33
C ASN A 345 10.31 -11.18 4.86
N TRP A 346 11.37 -10.64 5.43
CA TRP A 346 11.55 -10.48 6.85
C TRP A 346 12.03 -9.06 7.15
N ARG A 347 11.39 -8.38 8.11
CA ARG A 347 11.78 -7.07 8.66
C ARG A 347 11.85 -7.14 10.17
N ASP A 348 12.98 -6.72 10.73
CA ASP A 348 13.17 -6.49 12.15
C ASP A 348 13.43 -5.00 12.37
N ASP A 349 12.62 -4.36 13.21
CA ASP A 349 12.77 -2.99 13.67
C ASP A 349 13.07 -2.99 15.16
N TRP A 350 14.30 -2.64 15.53
CA TRP A 350 14.69 -2.39 16.91
C TRP A 350 14.55 -0.91 17.20
N GLU A 351 13.61 -0.55 18.07
CA GLU A 351 13.27 0.82 18.39
C GLU A 351 13.48 1.13 19.88
N ASN A 352 14.14 2.24 20.17
CA ASN A 352 14.10 2.89 21.46
C ASN A 352 13.47 4.27 21.30
N ARG A 353 12.56 4.62 22.22
CA ARG A 353 11.92 5.93 22.26
C ARG A 353 12.10 6.58 23.63
N TYR A 354 12.52 7.82 23.62
CA TYR A 354 12.64 8.67 24.81
C TYR A 354 11.64 9.81 24.69
N ARG A 355 10.68 9.89 25.64
CA ARG A 355 9.57 10.83 25.58
C ARG A 355 9.48 11.67 26.85
N LEU A 356 9.65 13.00 26.70
CA LEU A 356 9.20 13.97 27.67
C LEU A 356 7.74 14.31 27.35
N ARG A 357 6.83 14.14 28.33
CA ARG A 357 5.42 14.45 28.19
C ARG A 357 4.97 15.45 29.25
N TYR A 358 4.40 16.55 28.81
CA TYR A 358 3.57 17.43 29.64
C TYR A 358 2.11 17.08 29.41
N SER A 359 1.37 16.75 30.47
CA SER A 359 0.00 16.25 30.36
C SER A 359 -0.92 16.75 31.46
N SER A 360 -2.22 16.57 31.28
CA SER A 360 -3.26 17.06 32.19
C SER A 360 -3.08 18.55 32.48
N ILE A 361 -2.74 19.33 31.46
CA ILE A 361 -2.48 20.75 31.58
C ILE A 361 -3.80 21.46 31.63
N VAL A 362 -3.97 22.27 32.70
CA VAL A 362 -5.19 23.06 32.91
C VAL A 362 -4.82 24.54 33.14
N PRO A 363 -5.63 25.46 32.60
CA PRO A 363 -5.41 26.90 32.81
C PRO A 363 -5.56 27.32 34.30
N VAL A 364 -4.66 28.20 34.71
CA VAL A 364 -4.76 28.95 35.98
C VAL A 364 -5.22 30.36 35.65
N TYR A 365 -6.30 30.83 36.30
CA TYR A 365 -6.92 32.11 36.00
C TYR A 365 -6.58 33.17 37.03
N SER A 366 -6.42 34.41 36.58
CA SER A 366 -6.23 35.58 37.49
C SER A 366 -7.52 36.23 37.91
N ASP A 367 -8.65 35.89 37.27
CA ASP A 367 -9.98 36.44 37.53
C ASP A 367 -10.98 35.36 37.99
N ALA A 368 -11.97 35.76 38.80
CA ALA A 368 -13.00 34.85 39.31
C ALA A 368 -13.91 34.32 38.18
N ALA A 369 -14.08 35.07 37.11
CA ALA A 369 -14.87 34.68 35.94
C ALA A 369 -14.17 33.65 35.05
N LYS A 370 -12.89 33.30 35.30
CA LYS A 370 -12.07 32.35 34.53
C LYS A 370 -11.96 32.71 33.05
N THR A 371 -11.76 34.01 32.77
CA THR A 371 -11.59 34.50 31.39
C THR A 371 -10.13 34.86 31.05
N ILE A 372 -9.30 35.16 32.07
CA ILE A 372 -7.92 35.60 31.88
C ILE A 372 -6.95 34.53 32.38
N ILE A 373 -6.26 33.86 31.47
CA ILE A 373 -5.24 32.85 31.81
C ILE A 373 -3.99 33.58 32.34
N SER A 374 -3.51 33.20 33.51
CA SER A 374 -2.29 33.70 34.14
C SER A 374 -1.10 32.73 34.04
N GLY A 375 -1.39 31.45 33.79
CA GLY A 375 -0.40 30.36 33.60
C GLY A 375 -1.12 29.04 33.47
N PHE A 376 -0.37 27.94 33.52
CA PHE A 376 -0.92 26.59 33.48
C PHE A 376 -0.32 25.74 34.61
N THR A 377 -1.05 24.70 34.99
CA THR A 377 -0.55 23.66 35.89
C THR A 377 -0.83 22.28 35.30
N GLY A 378 0.04 21.31 35.59
CA GLY A 378 -0.11 19.96 35.01
C GLY A 378 0.92 18.98 35.56
N ARG A 379 1.32 18.06 34.72
CA ARG A 379 2.25 16.96 35.03
C ARG A 379 3.43 17.00 34.06
N ALA A 380 4.63 16.58 34.53
CA ALA A 380 5.77 16.30 33.65
C ALA A 380 6.18 14.83 33.80
N GLY A 381 6.19 14.10 32.72
CA GLY A 381 6.50 12.68 32.67
C GLY A 381 7.70 12.41 31.76
N TYR A 382 8.56 11.47 32.17
CA TYR A 382 9.71 11.01 31.42
C TYR A 382 9.59 9.51 31.21
N GLN A 383 9.48 9.08 29.97
CA GLN A 383 9.28 7.68 29.61
C GLN A 383 10.37 7.19 28.67
N THR A 384 10.93 6.03 28.99
CA THR A 384 11.78 5.24 28.09
C THR A 384 11.01 4.02 27.63
N LYS A 385 10.96 3.80 26.33
CA LYS A 385 10.50 2.61 25.65
C LYS A 385 11.71 1.85 25.12
N GLY A 386 11.78 0.57 25.40
CA GLY A 386 12.84 -0.33 24.96
C GLY A 386 12.35 -1.77 24.97
N GLY A 387 13.24 -2.71 25.20
CA GLY A 387 12.95 -4.14 25.28
C GLY A 387 13.85 -4.85 26.28
N VAL A 388 13.58 -6.13 26.48
CA VAL A 388 14.36 -6.99 27.34
C VAL A 388 15.81 -7.14 26.85
N ASN A 389 16.79 -7.26 27.75
CA ASN A 389 18.17 -7.58 27.39
C ASN A 389 18.31 -9.06 27.08
N ASN A 390 18.22 -9.41 25.80
CA ASN A 390 18.51 -10.74 25.28
C ASN A 390 19.08 -10.64 23.86
N ASN A 391 19.48 -11.77 23.27
CA ASN A 391 20.01 -11.80 21.90
C ASN A 391 19.02 -11.39 20.81
N LEU A 392 17.75 -11.34 21.10
CA LEU A 392 16.69 -11.00 20.14
C LEU A 392 16.37 -9.51 20.17
N ASN A 393 16.13 -8.94 21.35
CA ASN A 393 15.67 -7.55 21.52
C ASN A 393 16.83 -6.55 21.65
N ASP A 394 17.97 -6.95 22.23
CA ASP A 394 19.15 -6.08 22.43
C ASP A 394 18.80 -4.76 23.15
N ASN A 395 18.04 -4.81 24.23
CA ASN A 395 17.51 -3.67 24.98
C ASN A 395 16.60 -2.71 24.18
N ALA A 396 16.09 -3.14 23.04
CA ALA A 396 15.18 -2.36 22.21
C ALA A 396 13.84 -3.08 22.03
N ARG A 397 12.78 -2.32 21.85
CA ARG A 397 11.54 -2.88 21.35
C ARG A 397 11.78 -3.48 19.98
N LEU A 398 11.54 -4.78 19.84
CA LEU A 398 11.56 -5.45 18.55
C LEU A 398 10.15 -5.49 17.96
N GLU A 399 10.01 -5.00 16.73
CA GLU A 399 8.88 -5.29 15.85
C GLU A 399 9.38 -6.13 14.69
N ARG A 400 9.02 -7.41 14.71
CA ARG A 400 9.34 -8.35 13.65
C ARG A 400 8.13 -8.57 12.77
N GLN A 401 8.29 -8.31 11.47
CA GLN A 401 7.26 -8.59 10.48
C GLN A 401 7.78 -9.57 9.44
N ILE A 402 6.98 -10.59 9.15
CA ILE A 402 7.29 -11.62 8.16
C ILE A 402 6.15 -11.65 7.16
N MET A 403 6.49 -11.64 5.87
CA MET A 403 5.54 -11.77 4.78
C MET A 403 6.01 -12.85 3.81
N GLN A 404 5.13 -13.81 3.52
CA GLN A 404 5.42 -14.92 2.63
C GLN A 404 4.27 -15.14 1.65
N ASN A 405 4.63 -15.50 0.42
CA ASN A 405 3.68 -15.84 -0.64
C ASN A 405 4.24 -16.99 -1.47
N TYR A 406 3.45 -18.03 -1.65
CA TYR A 406 3.76 -19.19 -2.47
C TYR A 406 2.62 -19.41 -3.44
N ALA A 407 2.91 -19.49 -4.74
CA ALA A 407 1.88 -19.66 -5.76
C ALA A 407 2.30 -20.66 -6.84
N VAL A 408 1.34 -21.46 -7.28
CA VAL A 408 1.46 -22.32 -8.47
C VAL A 408 0.39 -21.92 -9.47
N ASN A 409 0.79 -21.69 -10.71
CA ASN A 409 -0.12 -21.30 -11.79
C ASN A 409 0.10 -22.22 -13.00
N GLY A 410 -0.99 -22.62 -13.65
CA GLY A 410 -0.98 -23.41 -14.88
C GLY A 410 -1.71 -22.71 -16.01
N GLU A 411 -1.16 -22.79 -17.21
CA GLU A 411 -1.78 -22.30 -18.43
C GLU A 411 -1.78 -23.41 -19.47
N HIS A 412 -2.96 -23.67 -20.03
CA HIS A 412 -3.17 -24.78 -20.98
C HIS A 412 -4.05 -24.33 -22.15
N VAL A 413 -3.71 -24.77 -23.33
CA VAL A 413 -4.53 -24.65 -24.54
C VAL A 413 -5.08 -26.02 -24.86
N LEU A 414 -6.36 -26.20 -24.60
CA LEU A 414 -7.08 -27.46 -24.80
C LEU A 414 -7.69 -27.48 -26.21
N GLY A 415 -7.16 -28.38 -27.05
CA GLY A 415 -7.50 -28.41 -28.48
C GLY A 415 -7.05 -27.13 -29.19
N SER A 416 -7.92 -26.55 -30.05
CA SER A 416 -7.66 -25.29 -30.79
C SER A 416 -8.53 -24.13 -30.32
N LYS A 417 -9.42 -24.32 -29.33
CA LYS A 417 -10.51 -23.37 -29.02
C LYS A 417 -10.58 -22.93 -27.56
N LEU A 418 -10.00 -23.68 -26.61
CA LEU A 418 -10.18 -23.43 -25.20
C LEU A 418 -8.83 -23.15 -24.54
N GLU A 419 -8.70 -21.96 -23.95
CA GLU A 419 -7.63 -21.65 -23.01
C GLU A 419 -8.14 -21.90 -21.59
N MET A 420 -7.35 -22.59 -20.78
CA MET A 420 -7.60 -22.80 -19.35
C MET A 420 -6.42 -22.25 -18.57
N ASN A 421 -6.70 -21.43 -17.57
CA ASN A 421 -5.72 -21.08 -16.55
C ASN A 421 -6.25 -21.34 -15.14
N TRP A 422 -5.39 -21.88 -14.33
CA TRP A 422 -5.66 -22.14 -12.93
C TRP A 422 -4.52 -21.65 -12.06
N GLY A 423 -4.80 -21.39 -10.81
CA GLY A 423 -3.79 -21.02 -9.82
C GLY A 423 -4.23 -21.37 -8.43
N ALA A 424 -3.25 -21.69 -7.59
CA ALA A 424 -3.40 -21.83 -6.16
C ALA A 424 -2.29 -21.06 -5.46
N SER A 425 -2.60 -20.39 -4.37
CA SER A 425 -1.61 -19.67 -3.57
C SER A 425 -1.89 -19.76 -2.08
N TYR A 426 -0.82 -19.70 -1.31
CA TYR A 426 -0.82 -19.48 0.13
C TYR A 426 -0.02 -18.23 0.44
N SER A 427 -0.60 -17.31 1.19
CA SER A 427 0.04 -16.09 1.64
C SER A 427 -0.14 -15.93 3.14
N LYS A 428 0.90 -15.50 3.85
CA LYS A 428 0.85 -15.18 5.28
C LYS A 428 1.64 -13.91 5.55
N ALA A 429 1.09 -13.06 6.40
CA ALA A 429 1.80 -11.95 7.01
C ALA A 429 1.62 -12.01 8.52
N GLU A 430 2.69 -11.76 9.28
CA GLU A 430 2.67 -11.77 10.74
C GLU A 430 3.52 -10.66 11.32
N GLU A 431 3.13 -10.20 12.51
CA GLU A 431 3.87 -9.25 13.33
C GLU A 431 4.05 -9.83 14.72
N GLN A 432 5.27 -9.74 15.25
CA GLN A 432 5.67 -10.19 16.58
C GLN A 432 6.35 -9.01 17.29
N ARG A 433 5.94 -8.75 18.53
CA ARG A 433 6.53 -7.75 19.44
C ARG A 433 6.85 -8.39 20.79
N PRO A 434 7.91 -9.20 20.88
CA PRO A 434 8.27 -9.88 22.12
C PRO A 434 9.00 -8.95 23.10
N GLY A 435 8.65 -9.00 24.39
CA GLY A 435 9.39 -8.38 25.49
C GLY A 435 9.56 -6.87 25.35
N GLU A 436 8.52 -6.17 24.88
CA GLU A 436 8.49 -4.71 24.81
C GLU A 436 8.31 -4.13 26.22
N ARG A 437 9.18 -3.19 26.62
CA ARG A 437 9.22 -2.64 27.99
C ARG A 437 9.09 -1.13 28.00
N TYR A 438 8.39 -0.61 29.02
CA TYR A 438 8.30 0.81 29.33
C TYR A 438 8.65 1.06 30.79
N ILE A 439 9.35 2.17 31.02
CA ILE A 439 9.52 2.75 32.35
C ILE A 439 9.15 4.22 32.29
N HIS A 440 8.28 4.66 33.23
CA HIS A 440 7.74 6.02 33.25
C HIS A 440 7.86 6.64 34.63
N TYR A 441 8.47 7.80 34.70
CA TYR A 441 8.57 8.64 35.91
C TYR A 441 7.80 9.93 35.70
N ARG A 442 7.11 10.42 36.75
CA ARG A 442 6.23 11.58 36.64
C ARG A 442 6.30 12.49 37.89
N ALA A 443 6.25 13.79 37.68
CA ALA A 443 5.98 14.81 38.69
C ALA A 443 4.62 15.46 38.44
N SER A 444 3.85 15.71 39.49
CA SER A 444 2.56 16.41 39.44
C SER A 444 2.68 17.81 40.01
N GLY A 445 1.72 18.71 39.70
CA GLY A 445 1.70 20.09 40.22
C GLY A 445 2.81 20.95 39.61
N VAL A 446 3.24 20.65 38.41
CA VAL A 446 4.22 21.45 37.65
C VAL A 446 3.53 22.69 37.10
N SER A 447 4.08 23.87 37.39
CA SER A 447 3.60 25.14 36.84
C SER A 447 4.31 25.44 35.53
N PHE A 448 3.53 25.93 34.54
CA PHE A 448 4.02 26.29 33.22
C PHE A 448 3.77 27.75 32.89
N ASP A 449 4.61 28.31 32.03
CA ASP A 449 4.43 29.65 31.53
C ASP A 449 3.13 29.78 30.73
N LYS A 450 2.52 30.96 30.75
CA LYS A 450 1.28 31.23 30.01
C LYS A 450 1.45 31.25 28.50
N ASN A 451 2.67 31.42 27.99
CA ASN A 451 3.02 31.48 26.59
C ASN A 451 3.62 30.16 26.16
N PHE A 452 3.21 29.67 24.97
CA PHE A 452 3.71 28.45 24.35
C PHE A 452 4.38 28.73 22.99
N ASP A 453 5.11 29.83 22.89
CA ASP A 453 5.77 30.32 21.68
C ASP A 453 4.77 30.52 20.49
N SER A 454 4.95 29.78 19.39
CA SER A 454 4.06 29.79 18.24
C SER A 454 3.21 28.52 18.19
N PRO A 455 1.93 28.57 17.77
CA PRO A 455 1.15 27.36 17.53
C PRO A 455 1.75 26.45 16.44
N GLU A 456 2.55 26.98 15.51
CA GLU A 456 3.23 26.22 14.46
C GLU A 456 4.44 25.45 15.00
N GLU A 457 5.13 26.02 15.99
CA GLU A 457 6.21 25.38 16.74
C GLU A 457 5.94 25.50 18.25
N PRO A 458 4.93 24.78 18.77
CA PRO A 458 4.50 24.92 20.14
C PRO A 458 5.56 24.43 21.11
N LEU A 459 5.83 25.20 22.16
CA LEU A 459 6.69 24.78 23.25
C LEU A 459 6.19 25.35 24.57
N LEU A 460 5.62 24.48 25.39
CA LEU A 460 5.25 24.80 26.76
C LEU A 460 6.46 24.60 27.67
N LYS A 461 6.75 25.57 28.54
CA LYS A 461 7.93 25.55 29.43
C LYS A 461 7.50 25.51 30.89
N PRO A 462 8.05 24.61 31.71
CA PRO A 462 7.94 24.69 33.16
C PRO A 462 8.55 26.00 33.67
N THR A 463 7.86 26.72 34.58
CA THR A 463 8.38 27.94 35.21
C THR A 463 9.64 27.68 36.02
N THR A 464 9.81 26.44 36.52
CA THR A 464 11.01 25.94 37.20
C THR A 464 11.33 24.55 36.69
N PRO A 465 12.61 24.26 36.35
CA PRO A 465 13.03 22.92 35.95
C PRO A 465 12.62 21.86 36.97
N VAL A 466 12.06 20.75 36.48
CA VAL A 466 11.65 19.63 37.32
C VAL A 466 12.88 18.82 37.74
N ALA A 467 13.19 18.80 39.05
CA ALA A 467 14.33 18.03 39.56
C ALA A 467 14.06 16.52 39.48
N LEU A 468 15.08 15.73 39.13
CA LEU A 468 14.97 14.27 38.91
C LEU A 468 14.46 13.51 40.14
N ASN A 469 14.80 13.96 41.36
CA ASN A 469 14.33 13.38 42.61
C ASN A 469 12.85 13.70 42.94
N LYS A 470 12.18 14.52 42.14
CA LYS A 470 10.73 14.78 42.23
C LYS A 470 9.93 13.90 41.25
N LEU A 471 10.60 13.28 40.32
CA LEU A 471 10.01 12.36 39.35
C LEU A 471 9.87 10.97 40.00
N LYS A 472 8.62 10.56 40.27
CA LYS A 472 8.30 9.29 40.93
C LYS A 472 7.91 8.24 39.90
N LEU A 473 8.29 6.98 40.11
CA LEU A 473 7.90 5.84 39.28
C LEU A 473 6.35 5.77 39.22
N GLN A 474 5.82 5.71 38.00
CA GLN A 474 4.41 5.54 37.73
C GLN A 474 4.14 4.16 37.16
N ASP A 475 4.83 3.85 36.04
CA ASP A 475 4.60 2.63 35.28
C ASP A 475 5.94 1.95 34.98
N LEU A 476 5.95 0.64 35.16
CA LEU A 476 6.97 -0.28 34.66
C LEU A 476 6.23 -1.45 34.05
N THR A 477 6.37 -1.67 32.76
CA THR A 477 5.56 -2.65 32.03
C THR A 477 6.41 -3.55 31.15
N ASP A 478 5.91 -4.75 30.89
CA ASP A 478 6.44 -5.72 29.94
C ASP A 478 5.25 -6.30 29.17
N GLN A 479 5.33 -6.32 27.85
CA GLN A 479 4.24 -6.76 27.00
C GLN A 479 4.73 -7.55 25.80
N ASN A 480 3.88 -8.44 25.29
CA ASN A 480 4.09 -9.15 24.05
C ASN A 480 2.89 -8.92 23.12
N GLY A 481 3.16 -8.86 21.83
CA GLY A 481 2.13 -8.77 20.82
C GLY A 481 2.39 -9.79 19.72
N PHE A 482 1.31 -10.42 19.26
CA PHE A 482 1.32 -11.31 18.11
C PHE A 482 0.09 -11.08 17.26
N THR A 483 0.29 -10.92 15.96
CA THR A 483 -0.79 -10.81 14.98
C THR A 483 -0.38 -11.56 13.72
N TYR A 484 -1.31 -12.28 13.11
CA TYR A 484 -1.10 -12.83 11.78
C TYR A 484 -2.38 -12.77 10.93
N GLU A 485 -2.19 -12.72 9.63
CA GLU A 485 -3.22 -12.96 8.63
C GLU A 485 -2.70 -13.96 7.62
N GLU A 486 -3.49 -14.99 7.30
CA GLU A 486 -3.20 -15.93 6.24
C GLU A 486 -4.35 -16.04 5.25
N GLU A 487 -4.01 -16.31 3.99
CA GLU A 487 -4.98 -16.48 2.92
C GLU A 487 -4.58 -17.64 2.01
N ILE A 488 -5.51 -18.57 1.79
CA ILE A 488 -5.44 -19.60 0.76
C ILE A 488 -6.35 -19.17 -0.38
N THR A 489 -5.82 -19.11 -1.60
CA THR A 489 -6.58 -18.77 -2.80
C THR A 489 -6.50 -19.89 -3.80
N ALA A 490 -7.63 -20.23 -4.45
CA ALA A 490 -7.68 -21.06 -5.63
C ALA A 490 -8.52 -20.38 -6.72
N ARG A 491 -8.08 -20.47 -7.98
CA ARG A 491 -8.78 -19.89 -9.14
C ARG A 491 -8.75 -20.81 -10.33
N LEU A 492 -9.82 -20.77 -11.13
CA LEU A 492 -9.94 -21.49 -12.41
C LEU A 492 -10.63 -20.59 -13.43
N ASN A 493 -10.04 -20.39 -14.57
CA ASN A 493 -10.55 -19.54 -15.63
C ASN A 493 -10.50 -20.26 -16.97
N PHE A 494 -11.54 -20.05 -17.78
CA PHE A 494 -11.65 -20.51 -19.16
C PHE A 494 -11.84 -19.32 -20.10
N ARG A 495 -11.25 -19.40 -21.28
CA ARG A 495 -11.41 -18.43 -22.38
C ARG A 495 -11.74 -19.17 -23.66
N LEU A 496 -12.86 -18.78 -24.27
CA LEU A 496 -13.36 -19.35 -25.53
C LEU A 496 -13.46 -18.26 -26.58
N PRO A 497 -13.08 -18.49 -27.82
CA PRO A 497 -13.42 -17.61 -28.93
C PRO A 497 -14.95 -17.55 -29.07
N PHE A 498 -15.51 -16.35 -28.99
CA PHE A 498 -16.93 -16.10 -29.17
C PHE A 498 -17.14 -14.68 -29.69
N SER A 499 -17.63 -14.56 -30.90
CA SER A 499 -17.95 -13.26 -31.52
C SER A 499 -19.35 -13.31 -32.12
N ILE A 500 -20.10 -12.23 -31.94
CA ILE A 500 -21.39 -12.03 -32.55
C ILE A 500 -21.30 -11.26 -33.87
N ILE A 501 -20.10 -10.77 -34.22
CA ILE A 501 -19.85 -10.02 -35.45
C ILE A 501 -18.89 -10.83 -36.30
N GLU A 502 -19.32 -11.16 -37.52
CA GLU A 502 -18.50 -11.88 -38.48
C GLU A 502 -17.25 -11.10 -38.84
N GLY A 503 -16.11 -11.79 -38.94
CA GLY A 503 -14.81 -11.17 -39.19
C GLY A 503 -14.21 -10.38 -38.02
N GLN A 504 -14.92 -10.22 -36.91
CA GLN A 504 -14.42 -9.53 -35.72
C GLN A 504 -14.07 -10.50 -34.59
N LYS A 505 -13.09 -10.11 -33.77
CA LYS A 505 -12.65 -10.91 -32.64
C LYS A 505 -13.61 -10.75 -31.46
N GLY A 506 -13.97 -11.86 -30.84
CA GLY A 506 -14.70 -11.91 -29.57
C GLY A 506 -14.20 -13.05 -28.70
N ARG A 507 -14.33 -12.91 -27.39
CA ARG A 507 -13.98 -13.94 -26.40
C ARG A 507 -14.98 -13.95 -25.26
N LEU A 508 -15.45 -15.13 -24.89
CA LEU A 508 -16.15 -15.35 -23.64
C LEU A 508 -15.14 -15.87 -22.61
N ARG A 509 -15.16 -15.29 -21.42
CA ARG A 509 -14.35 -15.70 -20.27
C ARG A 509 -15.25 -16.07 -19.12
N LEU A 510 -14.98 -17.21 -18.50
CA LEU A 510 -15.70 -17.72 -17.34
C LEU A 510 -14.67 -18.06 -16.28
N GLY A 511 -14.96 -17.82 -15.04
CA GLY A 511 -14.06 -18.22 -13.99
C GLY A 511 -14.69 -18.26 -12.61
N ALA A 512 -14.02 -18.99 -11.73
CA ALA A 512 -14.32 -19.08 -10.33
C ALA A 512 -13.06 -18.86 -9.49
N LYS A 513 -13.24 -18.27 -8.31
CA LYS A 513 -12.17 -18.02 -7.34
C LYS A 513 -12.68 -18.24 -5.94
N THR A 514 -11.89 -18.88 -5.08
CA THR A 514 -12.14 -18.94 -3.64
C THR A 514 -10.97 -18.32 -2.89
N ARG A 515 -11.28 -17.66 -1.77
CA ARG A 515 -10.32 -17.08 -0.84
C ARG A 515 -10.75 -17.47 0.56
N LEU A 516 -9.87 -18.15 1.28
CA LEU A 516 -10.07 -18.59 2.65
C LEU A 516 -9.04 -17.84 3.50
N LYS A 517 -9.53 -17.06 4.46
CA LYS A 517 -8.72 -16.11 5.23
C LYS A 517 -8.94 -16.32 6.71
N THR A 518 -7.85 -16.28 7.47
CA THR A 518 -7.86 -16.26 8.93
C THR A 518 -6.99 -15.11 9.42
N LYS A 519 -7.48 -14.36 10.41
CA LYS A 519 -6.78 -13.28 11.09
C LYS A 519 -6.89 -13.47 12.59
N GLU A 520 -5.78 -13.34 13.30
CA GLU A 520 -5.75 -13.44 14.75
C GLU A 520 -4.84 -12.37 15.34
N ARG A 521 -5.25 -11.81 16.46
CA ARG A 521 -4.45 -10.91 17.30
C ARG A 521 -4.50 -11.42 18.72
N ASP A 522 -3.30 -11.66 19.29
CA ASP A 522 -3.09 -12.16 20.65
C ASP A 522 -1.97 -11.37 21.32
N ASN A 523 -2.32 -10.53 22.25
CA ASN A 523 -1.42 -9.68 23.01
C ASN A 523 -1.54 -9.98 24.49
N ASP A 524 -0.48 -9.72 25.24
CA ASP A 524 -0.49 -9.66 26.70
C ASP A 524 0.16 -8.37 27.21
N PHE A 525 -0.18 -7.97 28.43
CA PHE A 525 0.34 -6.76 29.04
C PHE A 525 0.43 -6.93 30.55
N PHE A 526 1.64 -6.70 31.11
CA PHE A 526 1.90 -6.81 32.55
C PHE A 526 2.51 -5.52 33.09
N SER A 527 2.07 -5.12 34.27
CA SER A 527 2.69 -4.07 35.08
C SER A 527 3.47 -4.65 36.24
N TYR A 528 4.49 -3.94 36.66
CA TYR A 528 5.41 -4.35 37.72
C TYR A 528 5.59 -3.25 38.74
N LYS A 529 5.59 -3.64 40.02
CA LYS A 529 5.92 -2.73 41.14
C LYS A 529 7.16 -3.25 41.84
N PRO A 530 8.21 -2.43 42.02
CA PRO A 530 9.38 -2.84 42.78
C PRO A 530 9.01 -3.10 44.26
N THR A 531 9.62 -4.11 44.83
CA THR A 531 9.46 -4.45 46.27
C THR A 531 10.37 -3.62 47.17
N GLY A 532 11.46 -3.06 46.60
CA GLY A 532 12.41 -2.16 47.26
C GLY A 532 12.20 -0.70 46.93
N SER A 533 13.00 0.19 47.49
CA SER A 533 12.97 1.64 47.29
C SER A 533 14.05 2.19 46.36
N ASN A 534 14.83 1.33 45.70
CA ASN A 534 16.03 1.69 44.93
C ASN A 534 15.74 2.29 43.55
N MET A 535 14.48 2.42 43.17
CA MET A 535 14.04 3.03 41.91
C MET A 535 12.75 3.84 42.07
N ASN A 536 12.48 4.35 43.25
CA ASN A 536 11.27 5.14 43.53
C ASN A 536 11.28 6.49 42.80
N THR A 537 12.49 7.05 42.60
CA THR A 537 12.69 8.30 41.87
C THR A 537 13.71 8.13 40.75
N MET A 538 13.58 8.97 39.71
CA MET A 538 14.34 8.82 38.49
C MET A 538 15.85 9.00 38.67
N ASP A 539 16.30 9.80 39.59
CA ASP A 539 17.71 9.99 39.95
C ASP A 539 18.39 8.75 40.58
N GLN A 540 17.61 7.71 40.94
CA GLN A 540 18.10 6.44 41.44
C GLN A 540 18.40 5.41 40.31
N THR A 541 18.26 5.79 39.06
CA THR A 541 18.42 4.91 37.89
C THR A 541 19.57 5.34 37.00
N ASP A 542 20.04 4.47 36.11
CA ASP A 542 21.03 4.86 35.11
C ASP A 542 20.39 5.72 34.02
N LEU A 543 20.98 6.87 33.74
CA LEU A 543 20.41 7.89 32.89
C LEU A 543 21.18 8.08 31.58
N VAL A 544 20.46 8.45 30.53
CA VAL A 544 20.99 8.95 29.25
C VAL A 544 20.44 10.34 28.98
N PHE A 545 21.24 11.22 28.38
CA PHE A 545 20.83 12.58 28.01
C PHE A 545 20.54 12.68 26.51
N TRP A 546 19.37 13.23 26.18
CA TRP A 546 18.98 13.57 24.82
C TRP A 546 18.62 15.05 24.71
N GLY A 547 19.18 15.73 23.71
CA GLY A 547 18.95 17.16 23.48
C GLY A 547 20.14 17.83 22.83
N GLY A 548 20.15 19.17 22.85
CA GLY A 548 21.19 20.00 22.32
C GLY A 548 20.93 20.58 20.93
N GLU A 549 21.94 21.18 20.33
CA GLU A 549 21.84 21.97 19.09
C GLU A 549 21.40 21.16 17.86
N LYS A 550 21.54 19.84 17.91
CA LYS A 550 21.22 18.95 16.78
C LYS A 550 19.75 18.48 16.73
N PHE A 551 18.94 18.79 17.77
CA PHE A 551 17.53 18.40 17.79
C PHE A 551 16.71 19.20 16.78
N ASN A 552 15.79 18.56 16.06
CA ASN A 552 14.94 19.21 15.06
C ASN A 552 13.53 19.49 15.62
N PRO A 553 12.90 20.59 15.24
CA PRO A 553 13.35 21.59 14.26
C PRO A 553 14.51 22.45 14.76
N ASN A 554 14.71 22.57 16.08
CA ASN A 554 15.76 23.37 16.68
C ASN A 554 16.03 22.96 18.14
N SER A 555 17.12 23.47 18.73
CA SER A 555 17.60 23.13 20.08
C SER A 555 16.68 23.53 21.24
N LYS A 556 15.66 24.34 21.00
CA LYS A 556 14.67 24.70 22.05
C LYS A 556 13.89 23.48 22.57
N TYR A 557 13.75 22.43 21.75
CA TYR A 557 13.08 21.19 22.09
C TYR A 557 14.03 20.14 22.69
N SER A 558 14.78 20.50 23.71
CA SER A 558 15.67 19.55 24.39
C SER A 558 14.88 18.67 25.36
N PRO A 559 14.71 17.36 25.08
CA PRO A 559 13.91 16.50 25.96
C PRO A 559 14.57 16.19 27.32
N GLY A 560 15.90 16.19 27.42
CA GLY A 560 16.62 16.08 28.68
C GLY A 560 17.10 14.66 29.05
N TYR A 561 17.05 14.33 30.36
CA TYR A 561 17.51 13.04 30.89
C TYR A 561 16.40 11.99 30.88
N PHE A 562 16.76 10.74 30.60
CA PHE A 562 15.87 9.58 30.60
C PHE A 562 16.55 8.38 31.25
N VAL A 563 15.77 7.44 31.75
CA VAL A 563 16.28 6.12 32.12
C VAL A 563 16.89 5.47 30.88
N SER A 564 18.10 4.92 30.99
CA SER A 564 18.75 4.28 29.86
C SER A 564 18.01 3.01 29.44
N ASN A 565 18.01 2.69 28.14
CA ASN A 565 17.43 1.45 27.63
C ASN A 565 18.13 0.20 28.15
N GLN A 566 19.45 0.31 28.44
CA GLN A 566 20.23 -0.78 29.06
C GLN A 566 19.74 -1.05 30.48
N TYR A 567 19.51 -0.01 31.29
CA TYR A 567 18.96 -0.18 32.62
C TYR A 567 17.60 -0.88 32.57
N LEU A 568 16.69 -0.39 31.72
CA LEU A 568 15.36 -0.95 31.54
C LEU A 568 15.39 -2.42 31.09
N GLY A 569 16.25 -2.73 30.10
CA GLY A 569 16.38 -4.08 29.55
C GLY A 569 16.95 -5.09 30.53
N ASN A 570 17.83 -4.64 31.44
CA ASN A 570 18.50 -5.48 32.44
C ASN A 570 17.65 -5.75 33.70
N LEU A 571 16.50 -5.11 33.88
CA LEU A 571 15.61 -5.38 35.00
C LEU A 571 15.11 -6.83 34.97
N ASP A 572 15.37 -7.59 36.03
CA ASP A 572 14.84 -8.96 36.19
C ASP A 572 13.38 -8.92 36.69
N LEU A 573 12.47 -8.51 35.80
CA LEU A 573 11.04 -8.30 36.12
C LEU A 573 10.33 -9.58 36.55
N HIS A 574 10.84 -10.75 36.15
CA HIS A 574 10.26 -12.03 36.50
C HIS A 574 10.68 -12.55 37.88
N ASN A 575 11.57 -11.85 38.57
CA ASN A 575 12.00 -12.20 39.91
C ASN A 575 11.02 -11.67 40.98
N PRO A 576 10.20 -12.51 41.63
CA PRO A 576 9.18 -12.09 42.56
C PRO A 576 9.74 -11.48 43.85
N SER A 577 11.03 -11.63 44.13
CA SER A 577 11.70 -10.98 45.27
C SER A 577 12.01 -9.50 44.98
N LEU A 578 12.09 -9.12 43.69
CA LEU A 578 12.42 -7.77 43.24
C LEU A 578 11.19 -7.01 42.79
N PHE A 579 10.23 -7.73 42.16
CA PHE A 579 9.07 -7.10 41.55
C PHE A 579 7.78 -7.87 41.81
N LYS A 580 6.69 -7.15 42.07
CA LYS A 580 5.35 -7.69 42.11
C LYS A 580 4.70 -7.50 40.72
N LYS A 581 4.42 -8.60 40.02
CA LYS A 581 3.74 -8.65 38.72
C LYS A 581 2.23 -8.49 38.90
N SER A 582 1.58 -7.75 37.96
CA SER A 582 0.12 -7.64 37.82
C SER A 582 -0.23 -7.62 36.35
N GLU A 583 -1.17 -8.46 35.93
CA GLU A 583 -1.74 -8.43 34.60
C GLU A 583 -2.63 -7.19 34.46
N LYS A 584 -2.73 -6.65 33.23
CA LYS A 584 -3.55 -5.49 32.87
C LYS A 584 -4.48 -5.81 31.69
N PRO A 585 -5.58 -6.54 31.94
CA PRO A 585 -6.50 -6.97 30.89
C PRO A 585 -7.10 -5.83 30.08
N SER A 586 -7.30 -4.65 30.68
CA SER A 586 -7.76 -3.44 29.99
C SER A 586 -6.89 -2.98 28.82
N GLU A 587 -5.60 -3.31 28.84
CA GLU A 587 -4.66 -2.87 27.82
C GLU A 587 -4.65 -3.79 26.58
N PHE A 588 -5.16 -5.03 26.68
CA PHE A 588 -5.05 -5.99 25.58
C PHE A 588 -6.31 -6.81 25.29
N LEU A 589 -7.12 -7.12 26.31
CA LEU A 589 -8.12 -8.17 26.19
C LEU A 589 -9.24 -7.84 25.19
N PHE A 590 -9.69 -6.58 25.14
CA PHE A 590 -10.66 -6.13 24.13
C PHE A 590 -10.04 -5.96 22.74
N ALA A 591 -8.71 -5.82 22.66
CA ALA A 591 -7.99 -5.71 21.39
C ALA A 591 -7.70 -7.08 20.75
N ASN A 592 -7.74 -8.18 21.53
CA ASN A 592 -7.55 -9.53 21.06
C ASN A 592 -8.82 -10.04 20.37
N TYR A 593 -8.65 -10.63 19.19
CA TYR A 593 -9.77 -11.15 18.40
C TYR A 593 -9.30 -12.25 17.44
N SER A 594 -10.25 -13.04 16.94
CA SER A 594 -10.08 -13.91 15.79
C SER A 594 -11.14 -13.65 14.72
N ALA A 595 -10.78 -13.83 13.46
CA ALA A 595 -11.65 -13.56 12.32
C ALA A 595 -11.38 -14.55 11.18
N ASP A 596 -12.44 -15.24 10.74
CA ASP A 596 -12.43 -16.09 9.54
C ASP A 596 -13.31 -15.47 8.46
N GLU A 597 -12.79 -15.41 7.23
CA GLU A 597 -13.56 -15.01 6.04
C GLU A 597 -13.40 -16.03 4.93
N LYS A 598 -14.53 -16.48 4.36
CA LYS A 598 -14.57 -17.35 3.19
C LYS A 598 -15.28 -16.63 2.07
N ILE A 599 -14.57 -16.34 0.98
CA ILE A 599 -15.08 -15.60 -0.17
C ILE A 599 -15.12 -16.53 -1.38
N TYR A 600 -16.31 -16.75 -1.92
CA TYR A 600 -16.53 -17.52 -3.13
C TYR A 600 -16.99 -16.58 -4.24
N ALA A 601 -16.29 -16.59 -5.36
CA ALA A 601 -16.57 -15.70 -6.48
C ALA A 601 -16.70 -16.46 -7.79
N GLY A 602 -17.64 -16.02 -8.62
CA GLY A 602 -17.80 -16.46 -9.99
C GLY A 602 -17.95 -15.26 -10.90
N TYR A 603 -17.50 -15.36 -12.15
CA TYR A 603 -17.67 -14.29 -13.13
C TYR A 603 -17.91 -14.79 -14.54
N VAL A 604 -18.59 -13.95 -15.31
CA VAL A 604 -18.71 -14.03 -16.76
C VAL A 604 -18.22 -12.71 -17.34
N ARG A 605 -17.37 -12.79 -18.38
CA ARG A 605 -16.83 -11.63 -19.09
C ARG A 605 -16.86 -11.89 -20.59
N TRP A 606 -17.38 -10.93 -21.33
CA TRP A 606 -17.40 -10.95 -22.78
C TRP A 606 -16.58 -9.79 -23.34
N ASP A 607 -15.55 -10.14 -24.10
CA ASP A 607 -14.71 -9.20 -24.84
C ASP A 607 -15.15 -9.25 -26.31
N GLN A 608 -15.51 -8.10 -26.92
CA GLN A 608 -15.99 -8.04 -28.31
C GLN A 608 -15.38 -6.84 -29.03
N ASN A 609 -14.81 -7.09 -30.20
CA ASN A 609 -14.50 -6.03 -31.15
C ASN A 609 -15.74 -5.73 -32.02
N PHE A 610 -16.17 -4.50 -32.06
CA PHE A 610 -17.22 -4.05 -32.98
C PHE A 610 -16.63 -3.68 -34.34
N THR A 611 -15.45 -3.07 -34.32
CA THR A 611 -14.62 -2.74 -35.48
C THR A 611 -13.15 -2.97 -35.14
N ASP A 612 -12.23 -2.77 -36.08
CA ASP A 612 -10.79 -2.79 -35.82
C ASP A 612 -10.33 -1.70 -34.82
N GLN A 613 -11.15 -0.66 -34.64
CA GLN A 613 -10.86 0.49 -33.81
C GLN A 613 -11.63 0.49 -32.48
N LEU A 614 -12.82 -0.12 -32.44
CA LEU A 614 -13.72 -0.11 -31.28
C LEU A 614 -13.88 -1.50 -30.69
N SER A 615 -13.54 -1.65 -29.41
CA SER A 615 -13.76 -2.86 -28.63
C SER A 615 -14.48 -2.57 -27.33
N MET A 616 -15.16 -3.58 -26.81
CA MET A 616 -15.91 -3.56 -25.56
C MET A 616 -15.49 -4.74 -24.67
N ILE A 617 -15.49 -4.50 -23.37
CA ILE A 617 -15.53 -5.55 -22.35
C ILE A 617 -16.78 -5.33 -21.51
N ALA A 618 -17.60 -6.35 -21.38
CA ALA A 618 -18.75 -6.36 -20.49
C ALA A 618 -18.70 -7.61 -19.62
N GLY A 619 -19.05 -7.50 -18.35
CA GLY A 619 -19.06 -8.65 -17.47
C GLY A 619 -19.75 -8.40 -16.15
N VAL A 620 -20.00 -9.48 -15.44
CA VAL A 620 -20.52 -9.46 -14.08
C VAL A 620 -19.74 -10.45 -13.24
N ARG A 621 -19.44 -10.06 -12.03
CA ARG A 621 -18.87 -10.89 -10.98
C ARG A 621 -19.86 -10.98 -9.82
N VAL A 622 -19.94 -12.12 -9.19
CA VAL A 622 -20.71 -12.34 -7.97
C VAL A 622 -19.74 -12.81 -6.91
N GLU A 623 -19.77 -12.18 -5.75
CA GLU A 623 -19.00 -12.61 -4.58
C GLU A 623 -19.96 -12.90 -3.43
N ASN A 624 -19.91 -14.13 -2.89
CA ASN A 624 -20.54 -14.50 -1.63
C ASN A 624 -19.46 -14.57 -0.55
N THR A 625 -19.70 -13.90 0.58
CA THR A 625 -18.77 -13.79 1.70
C THR A 625 -19.41 -14.32 2.97
N HIS A 626 -18.78 -15.31 3.59
CA HIS A 626 -19.11 -15.82 4.92
C HIS A 626 -18.05 -15.35 5.91
N THR A 627 -18.47 -14.79 7.02
CA THR A 627 -17.57 -14.31 8.08
C THR A 627 -17.90 -14.96 9.41
N ASN A 628 -16.87 -15.16 10.22
CA ASN A 628 -17.00 -15.59 11.61
C ASN A 628 -15.99 -14.81 12.45
N TYR A 629 -16.48 -13.97 13.35
CA TYR A 629 -15.66 -13.08 14.17
C TYR A 629 -15.87 -13.35 15.64
N THR A 630 -14.78 -13.41 16.40
CA THR A 630 -14.81 -13.55 17.87
C THR A 630 -14.12 -12.36 18.51
N GLY A 631 -14.75 -11.76 19.52
CA GLY A 631 -14.21 -10.63 20.29
C GLY A 631 -14.62 -10.72 21.76
N ASN A 632 -13.93 -9.97 22.62
CA ASN A 632 -14.08 -10.00 24.06
C ASN A 632 -14.90 -8.82 24.60
N VAL A 633 -15.70 -9.07 25.63
CA VAL A 633 -16.41 -8.08 26.41
C VAL A 633 -15.69 -7.91 27.75
N VAL A 634 -15.17 -6.72 28.01
CA VAL A 634 -14.34 -6.41 29.17
C VAL A 634 -15.00 -5.28 29.96
N GLU A 635 -15.26 -5.52 31.24
CA GLU A 635 -15.78 -4.55 32.19
C GLU A 635 -14.77 -4.21 33.29
N ASP A 636 -14.89 -3.02 33.84
CA ASP A 636 -14.07 -2.54 34.97
C ASP A 636 -12.56 -2.68 34.69
N GLU A 637 -12.16 -2.49 33.43
CA GLU A 637 -10.78 -2.59 32.95
C GLU A 637 -10.09 -3.98 33.11
N GLU A 638 -10.59 -4.84 33.98
CA GLU A 638 -9.89 -6.08 34.39
C GLU A 638 -10.71 -7.35 34.19
N LYS A 639 -12.02 -7.25 33.95
CA LYS A 639 -12.92 -8.40 33.98
C LYS A 639 -13.41 -8.79 32.59
N LEU A 640 -12.96 -9.94 32.11
CA LEU A 640 -13.58 -10.61 30.97
C LEU A 640 -14.96 -11.12 31.38
N THR A 641 -16.02 -10.50 30.87
CA THR A 641 -17.40 -10.89 31.18
C THR A 641 -17.99 -11.84 30.15
N ALA A 642 -17.58 -11.74 28.90
CA ALA A 642 -18.04 -12.61 27.83
C ALA A 642 -17.06 -12.66 26.66
N THR A 643 -17.13 -13.74 25.88
CA THR A 643 -16.57 -13.82 24.53
C THR A 643 -17.73 -13.99 23.55
N ARG A 644 -17.80 -13.13 22.54
CA ARG A 644 -18.88 -13.12 21.55
C ARG A 644 -18.37 -13.67 20.23
N GLU A 645 -19.18 -14.54 19.60
CA GLU A 645 -18.96 -15.06 18.24
C GLU A 645 -20.13 -14.62 17.36
N ILE A 646 -19.84 -13.95 16.24
CA ILE A 646 -20.86 -13.46 15.30
C ILE A 646 -20.52 -13.92 13.88
N LYS A 647 -21.54 -14.44 13.19
CA LYS A 647 -21.46 -14.95 11.82
C LYS A 647 -22.36 -14.13 10.92
N ASN A 648 -21.80 -13.69 9.79
CA ASN A 648 -22.54 -12.98 8.76
C ASN A 648 -22.33 -13.63 7.38
N ASP A 649 -23.35 -13.51 6.52
CA ASP A 649 -23.34 -13.99 5.14
C ASP A 649 -23.95 -12.94 4.23
N TYR A 650 -23.22 -12.55 3.17
CA TYR A 650 -23.71 -11.58 2.20
C TYR A 650 -23.18 -11.81 0.81
N THR A 651 -23.94 -11.35 -0.19
CA THR A 651 -23.60 -11.50 -1.61
C THR A 651 -23.60 -10.16 -2.31
N ASN A 652 -22.53 -9.91 -3.09
CA ASN A 652 -22.36 -8.71 -3.90
C ASN A 652 -22.42 -9.04 -5.40
N PHE A 653 -23.16 -8.22 -6.16
CA PHE A 653 -23.20 -8.25 -7.62
C PHE A 653 -22.39 -7.09 -8.17
N LEU A 654 -21.43 -7.38 -9.03
CA LEU A 654 -20.37 -6.48 -9.44
C LEU A 654 -20.28 -6.39 -10.98
N PRO A 655 -21.17 -5.63 -11.62
CA PRO A 655 -21.12 -5.40 -13.07
C PRO A 655 -19.95 -4.49 -13.46
N SER A 656 -19.43 -4.71 -14.66
CA SER A 656 -18.42 -3.86 -15.28
C SER A 656 -18.65 -3.76 -16.81
N LEU A 657 -18.35 -2.57 -17.37
CA LEU A 657 -18.45 -2.28 -18.80
C LEU A 657 -17.32 -1.32 -19.18
N ALA A 658 -16.53 -1.67 -20.18
CA ALA A 658 -15.48 -0.80 -20.69
C ALA A 658 -15.45 -0.80 -22.21
N PHE A 659 -15.26 0.39 -22.77
CA PHE A 659 -15.02 0.61 -24.20
C PHE A 659 -13.60 1.12 -24.42
N LYS A 660 -12.97 0.63 -25.48
CA LYS A 660 -11.68 1.11 -25.96
C LYS A 660 -11.80 1.45 -27.42
N TYR A 661 -11.57 2.73 -27.73
CA TYR A 661 -11.58 3.26 -29.10
C TYR A 661 -10.18 3.72 -29.51
N SER A 662 -9.67 3.19 -30.63
CA SER A 662 -8.34 3.48 -31.15
C SER A 662 -8.47 4.05 -32.58
N PRO A 663 -8.83 5.34 -32.73
CA PRO A 663 -9.05 5.96 -34.06
C PRO A 663 -7.80 5.92 -34.93
N THR A 664 -6.64 5.93 -34.31
CA THR A 664 -5.32 5.78 -34.95
C THR A 664 -4.45 4.83 -34.14
N THR A 665 -3.31 4.43 -34.71
CA THR A 665 -2.34 3.62 -33.97
C THR A 665 -1.75 4.32 -32.75
N ASN A 666 -1.86 5.63 -32.64
CA ASN A 666 -1.23 6.45 -31.61
C ASN A 666 -2.22 7.00 -30.57
N ILE A 667 -3.52 6.97 -30.86
CA ILE A 667 -4.56 7.51 -29.97
C ILE A 667 -5.39 6.37 -29.42
N VAL A 668 -5.62 6.38 -28.11
CA VAL A 668 -6.52 5.45 -27.42
C VAL A 668 -7.43 6.25 -26.51
N VAL A 669 -8.74 6.03 -26.64
CA VAL A 669 -9.76 6.59 -25.75
C VAL A 669 -10.43 5.41 -25.04
N ARG A 670 -10.57 5.51 -23.72
CA ARG A 670 -11.25 4.51 -22.89
C ARG A 670 -12.37 5.16 -22.11
N ALA A 671 -13.53 4.53 -22.10
CA ALA A 671 -14.63 4.85 -21.20
C ALA A 671 -14.97 3.59 -20.41
N ALA A 672 -15.13 3.71 -19.11
CA ALA A 672 -15.39 2.56 -18.25
C ALA A 672 -16.42 2.88 -17.17
N TYR A 673 -17.27 1.90 -16.90
CA TYR A 673 -18.07 1.76 -15.70
C TYR A 673 -17.63 0.51 -14.97
N SER A 674 -17.37 0.61 -13.68
CA SER A 674 -17.03 -0.54 -12.85
C SER A 674 -17.58 -0.38 -11.45
N THR A 675 -17.88 -1.51 -10.81
CA THR A 675 -18.21 -1.54 -9.39
C THR A 675 -17.05 -2.09 -8.60
N ALA A 676 -16.91 -1.62 -7.37
CA ALA A 676 -15.90 -2.05 -6.44
C ALA A 676 -16.44 -2.01 -5.01
N LEU A 677 -15.79 -2.68 -4.09
CA LEU A 677 -16.12 -2.64 -2.67
C LEU A 677 -14.87 -2.44 -1.81
N ALA A 678 -15.08 -2.05 -0.54
CA ALA A 678 -14.06 -2.09 0.49
C ALA A 678 -14.68 -2.70 1.75
N ARG A 679 -14.11 -3.81 2.20
CA ARG A 679 -14.56 -4.49 3.41
C ARG A 679 -14.07 -3.74 4.66
N PRO A 680 -14.87 -3.64 5.73
CA PRO A 680 -14.42 -3.07 7.00
C PRO A 680 -13.17 -3.80 7.51
N SER A 681 -12.36 -3.15 8.35
CA SER A 681 -11.25 -3.85 9.01
C SER A 681 -11.78 -4.96 9.92
N TYR A 682 -10.95 -5.98 10.16
CA TYR A 682 -11.32 -7.10 11.02
C TYR A 682 -11.64 -6.64 12.45
N TYR A 683 -10.81 -5.73 12.99
CA TYR A 683 -11.01 -5.18 14.33
C TYR A 683 -12.34 -4.43 14.46
N LYS A 684 -12.71 -3.59 13.47
CA LYS A 684 -14.00 -2.87 13.48
C LYS A 684 -15.22 -3.79 13.40
N LEU A 685 -15.09 -4.97 12.79
CA LEU A 685 -16.14 -5.99 12.72
C LEU A 685 -16.13 -6.94 13.92
N SER A 686 -15.03 -7.01 14.69
CA SER A 686 -14.96 -7.85 15.87
C SER A 686 -16.00 -7.40 16.92
N PRO A 687 -16.76 -8.33 17.52
CA PRO A 687 -17.83 -8.00 18.46
C PRO A 687 -17.31 -7.70 19.87
N PHE A 688 -16.23 -6.95 20.00
CA PHE A 688 -15.69 -6.55 21.30
C PHE A 688 -16.47 -5.39 21.91
N VAL A 689 -16.47 -5.33 23.24
CA VAL A 689 -16.95 -4.18 24.02
C VAL A 689 -16.02 -3.97 25.19
N GLY A 690 -15.43 -2.80 25.30
CA GLY A 690 -14.63 -2.36 26.43
C GLY A 690 -15.36 -1.25 27.16
N ILE A 691 -15.62 -1.41 28.46
CA ILE A 691 -16.30 -0.46 29.32
C ILE A 691 -15.36 0.00 30.43
N ILE A 692 -15.09 1.28 30.49
CA ILE A 692 -14.28 1.95 31.54
C ILE A 692 -15.19 2.90 32.35
N PRO A 693 -15.84 2.42 33.45
CA PRO A 693 -16.87 3.18 34.15
C PRO A 693 -16.34 4.47 34.80
N ASP A 694 -15.10 4.43 35.31
CA ASP A 694 -14.50 5.58 36.00
C ASP A 694 -14.21 6.75 35.05
N ASP A 695 -13.79 6.45 33.83
CA ASP A 695 -13.57 7.43 32.76
C ASP A 695 -14.84 7.73 31.95
N ARG A 696 -15.88 6.92 32.15
CA ARG A 696 -17.15 6.96 31.44
C ARG A 696 -16.97 6.77 29.94
N ASP A 697 -16.03 5.94 29.55
CA ASP A 697 -15.73 5.62 28.17
C ASP A 697 -16.14 4.18 27.81
N ILE A 698 -16.68 4.03 26.60
CA ILE A 698 -17.08 2.75 26.02
C ILE A 698 -16.50 2.70 24.62
N THR A 699 -15.79 1.65 24.31
CA THR A 699 -15.31 1.38 22.96
C THR A 699 -15.84 0.02 22.49
N ALA A 700 -16.44 -0.03 21.30
CA ALA A 700 -16.97 -1.27 20.79
C ALA A 700 -16.75 -1.44 19.28
N GLY A 701 -16.63 -2.68 18.83
CA GLY A 701 -16.70 -3.01 17.43
C GLY A 701 -18.16 -3.14 16.97
N ASN A 702 -18.36 -3.08 15.65
CA ASN A 702 -19.68 -3.18 15.02
C ASN A 702 -19.72 -4.31 13.99
N PRO A 703 -20.20 -5.50 14.37
CA PRO A 703 -20.30 -6.63 13.45
C PRO A 703 -21.31 -6.43 12.31
N ASP A 704 -22.21 -5.46 12.42
CA ASP A 704 -23.25 -5.16 11.42
C ASP A 704 -22.79 -4.18 10.34
N LEU A 705 -21.51 -3.78 10.36
CA LEU A 705 -20.93 -2.93 9.32
C LEU A 705 -21.06 -3.56 7.94
N LYS A 706 -21.63 -2.80 7.02
CA LYS A 706 -21.64 -3.14 5.59
C LYS A 706 -20.34 -2.77 4.92
N SER A 707 -19.94 -3.53 3.91
CA SER A 707 -18.87 -3.13 3.01
C SER A 707 -19.25 -1.85 2.28
N SER A 708 -18.31 -0.90 2.20
CA SER A 708 -18.48 0.26 1.32
C SER A 708 -18.56 -0.21 -0.13
N PHE A 709 -19.52 0.29 -0.89
CA PHE A 709 -19.77 -0.12 -2.28
C PHE A 709 -19.70 1.09 -3.21
N ALA A 710 -18.90 0.97 -4.28
CA ALA A 710 -18.65 2.06 -5.21
C ALA A 710 -19.15 1.79 -6.62
N HIS A 711 -19.77 2.80 -7.24
CA HIS A 711 -19.98 2.91 -8.67
C HIS A 711 -18.94 3.88 -9.25
N ASN A 712 -18.10 3.41 -10.15
CA ASN A 712 -16.99 4.16 -10.75
C ASN A 712 -17.29 4.43 -12.23
N PHE A 713 -17.13 5.67 -12.67
CA PHE A 713 -17.23 6.12 -14.06
C PHE A 713 -15.94 6.82 -14.45
N ASP A 714 -15.35 6.40 -15.54
CA ASP A 714 -14.04 6.87 -15.97
C ASP A 714 -14.01 7.14 -17.47
N LEU A 715 -13.31 8.22 -17.86
CA LEU A 715 -13.02 8.56 -19.25
C LEU A 715 -11.55 8.95 -19.36
N MET A 716 -10.79 8.32 -20.26
CA MET A 716 -9.35 8.54 -20.43
C MET A 716 -9.00 8.65 -21.92
N GLY A 717 -8.30 9.69 -22.30
CA GLY A 717 -7.66 9.86 -23.61
C GLY A 717 -6.14 9.75 -23.48
N GLU A 718 -5.52 8.99 -24.38
CA GLU A 718 -4.07 8.77 -24.40
C GLU A 718 -3.52 8.97 -25.81
N TYR A 719 -2.41 9.69 -25.90
CA TYR A 719 -1.63 9.86 -27.12
C TYR A 719 -0.23 9.26 -26.91
N TYR A 720 0.07 8.21 -27.66
CA TYR A 720 1.36 7.53 -27.63
C TYR A 720 2.27 8.12 -28.71
N PHE A 721 3.36 8.75 -28.31
CA PHE A 721 4.33 9.31 -29.25
C PHE A 721 5.04 8.21 -30.04
N LYS A 722 5.47 8.49 -31.27
CA LYS A 722 6.25 7.54 -32.08
C LYS A 722 7.59 7.17 -31.44
N SER A 723 8.25 8.13 -30.79
CA SER A 723 9.31 7.88 -29.81
C SER A 723 8.67 7.40 -28.50
N VAL A 724 9.46 6.92 -27.54
CA VAL A 724 8.93 6.47 -26.25
C VAL A 724 8.35 7.66 -25.49
N GLY A 725 7.03 7.68 -25.31
CA GLY A 725 6.33 8.74 -24.59
C GLY A 725 4.82 8.62 -24.61
N LEU A 726 4.16 9.32 -23.69
CA LEU A 726 2.73 9.31 -23.46
C LEU A 726 2.25 10.70 -23.01
N LEU A 727 1.14 11.16 -23.58
CA LEU A 727 0.29 12.19 -23.00
C LEU A 727 -1.03 11.53 -22.66
N SER A 728 -1.47 11.62 -21.42
CA SER A 728 -2.77 11.12 -20.98
C SER A 728 -3.56 12.19 -20.24
N VAL A 729 -4.87 12.24 -20.50
CA VAL A 729 -5.83 13.10 -19.81
C VAL A 729 -7.05 12.28 -19.50
N GLY A 730 -7.51 12.30 -18.26
CA GLY A 730 -8.69 11.56 -17.86
C GLY A 730 -9.49 12.24 -16.77
N GLY A 731 -10.79 11.93 -16.70
CA GLY A 731 -11.69 12.31 -15.64
C GLY A 731 -12.33 11.09 -15.02
N PHE A 732 -12.66 11.18 -13.73
CA PHE A 732 -13.33 10.13 -12.99
C PHE A 732 -14.41 10.67 -12.06
N TYR A 733 -15.42 9.84 -11.83
CA TYR A 733 -16.46 10.04 -10.83
C TYR A 733 -16.72 8.74 -10.11
N LYS A 734 -16.79 8.78 -8.78
CA LYS A 734 -17.10 7.64 -7.92
C LYS A 734 -18.22 8.01 -6.96
N LYS A 735 -19.25 7.19 -6.88
CA LYS A 735 -20.26 7.25 -5.83
C LYS A 735 -20.04 6.07 -4.89
N ILE A 736 -19.65 6.35 -3.66
CA ILE A 736 -19.37 5.35 -2.62
C ILE A 736 -20.54 5.39 -1.64
N ASN A 737 -21.22 4.29 -1.43
CA ASN A 737 -22.28 4.12 -0.46
C ASN A 737 -21.73 3.35 0.75
N ASP A 738 -22.36 3.52 1.90
CA ASP A 738 -22.04 2.81 3.15
C ASP A 738 -20.55 2.95 3.54
N PHE A 739 -19.93 4.12 3.32
CA PHE A 739 -18.56 4.36 3.77
C PHE A 739 -18.47 4.28 5.30
N ILE A 740 -17.30 3.91 5.83
CA ILE A 740 -17.13 3.63 7.25
C ILE A 740 -16.38 4.79 7.91
N TYR A 741 -16.89 5.24 9.07
CA TYR A 741 -16.23 6.24 9.90
C TYR A 741 -16.37 5.89 11.38
N ASP A 742 -15.49 6.40 12.23
CA ASP A 742 -15.57 6.25 13.67
C ASP A 742 -16.48 7.33 14.24
N TYR A 743 -17.60 6.90 14.84
CA TYR A 743 -18.61 7.76 15.46
C TYR A 743 -18.37 7.83 16.95
N ARG A 744 -18.46 9.04 17.50
CA ARG A 744 -18.39 9.31 18.93
C ARG A 744 -19.74 9.84 19.40
N ASP A 745 -20.30 9.26 20.47
CA ASP A 745 -21.51 9.73 21.13
C ASP A 745 -21.18 10.07 22.59
N GLN A 746 -21.14 11.38 22.94
CA GLN A 746 -20.86 11.85 24.30
C GLN A 746 -22.12 11.83 25.22
N ASN A 747 -23.29 11.55 24.65
CA ASN A 747 -24.57 11.46 25.33
C ASN A 747 -25.10 10.02 25.34
N PHE A 748 -24.21 9.03 25.42
CA PHE A 748 -24.58 7.62 25.46
C PHE A 748 -25.07 7.24 26.88
N THR A 749 -26.26 6.63 26.96
CA THR A 749 -26.95 6.38 28.25
C THR A 749 -27.12 4.87 28.48
N TYR A 750 -27.56 4.53 29.71
CA TYR A 750 -27.97 3.19 30.11
C TYR A 750 -28.97 2.57 29.11
N ASP A 751 -30.01 3.33 28.71
CA ASP A 751 -31.05 2.83 27.80
C ASP A 751 -30.47 2.57 26.39
N LYS A 752 -29.63 3.46 25.87
CA LYS A 752 -28.94 3.28 24.60
C LYS A 752 -28.01 2.06 24.59
N PHE A 753 -27.36 1.76 25.72
CA PHE A 753 -26.53 0.56 25.85
C PHE A 753 -27.39 -0.70 25.75
N SER A 754 -28.53 -0.77 26.47
CA SER A 754 -29.44 -1.90 26.45
C SER A 754 -30.05 -2.13 25.04
N GLU A 755 -30.25 -1.05 24.28
CA GLU A 755 -30.73 -1.11 22.89
C GLU A 755 -29.65 -1.61 21.94
N LEU A 756 -28.40 -1.09 22.08
CA LEU A 756 -27.30 -1.41 21.17
C LEU A 756 -26.70 -2.81 21.46
N PHE A 757 -26.69 -3.23 22.72
CA PHE A 757 -26.13 -4.51 23.17
C PHE A 757 -27.15 -5.32 24.00
N PRO A 758 -28.28 -5.74 23.41
CA PRO A 758 -29.37 -6.39 24.13
C PRO A 758 -28.97 -7.73 24.76
N ASP A 759 -27.92 -8.38 24.27
CA ASP A 759 -27.42 -9.65 24.75
C ASP A 759 -26.39 -9.54 25.88
N LEU A 760 -26.01 -8.29 26.25
CA LEU A 760 -25.02 -8.06 27.30
C LEU A 760 -25.68 -7.54 28.60
N PRO A 761 -25.16 -7.91 29.76
CA PRO A 761 -25.55 -7.27 31.01
C PRO A 761 -25.15 -5.80 30.95
N ASN A 762 -26.06 -4.91 31.38
CA ASN A 762 -25.81 -3.49 31.38
C ASN A 762 -25.27 -3.05 32.73
N SER A 763 -23.97 -2.76 32.81
CA SER A 763 -23.29 -2.29 34.02
C SER A 763 -23.26 -0.78 34.16
N LEU A 764 -23.83 -0.03 33.20
CA LEU A 764 -23.85 1.44 33.26
C LEU A 764 -24.79 1.94 34.36
N VAL A 765 -24.50 3.12 34.88
CA VAL A 765 -25.33 3.75 35.93
C VAL A 765 -26.46 4.55 35.27
N PRO A 766 -27.74 4.25 35.59
CA PRO A 766 -28.86 5.02 35.04
C PRO A 766 -28.75 6.51 35.40
N GLY A 767 -29.05 7.36 34.41
CA GLY A 767 -29.00 8.82 34.58
C GLY A 767 -27.61 9.43 34.43
N GLN A 768 -26.59 8.65 34.12
CA GLN A 768 -25.25 9.13 33.74
C GLN A 768 -25.06 9.08 32.23
N ASN A 769 -24.26 10.02 31.69
CA ASN A 769 -23.81 10.00 30.32
C ASN A 769 -22.40 9.39 30.21
N TYR A 770 -22.19 8.64 29.18
CA TYR A 770 -20.93 8.02 28.79
C TYR A 770 -20.53 8.48 27.40
N THR A 771 -19.27 8.33 27.04
CA THR A 771 -18.77 8.51 25.68
C THR A 771 -18.64 7.12 24.98
N LEU A 772 -19.39 6.90 23.91
CA LEU A 772 -19.26 5.71 23.08
C LEU A 772 -18.38 6.02 21.86
N LEU A 773 -17.34 5.24 21.62
CA LEU A 773 -16.62 5.17 20.36
C LEU A 773 -17.04 3.90 19.59
N TYR A 774 -17.64 4.08 18.41
CA TYR A 774 -18.29 3.00 17.67
C TYR A 774 -18.21 3.22 16.16
N PRO A 775 -17.71 2.27 15.37
CA PRO A 775 -17.64 2.42 13.90
C PRO A 775 -19.05 2.31 13.29
N LYS A 776 -19.36 3.23 12.36
CA LYS A 776 -20.66 3.28 11.66
C LYS A 776 -20.48 3.39 10.14
N ASN A 777 -21.51 2.98 9.41
CA ASN A 777 -21.65 3.34 8.00
C ASN A 777 -22.28 4.73 7.88
N GLY A 778 -21.65 5.61 7.10
CA GLY A 778 -22.24 6.86 6.64
C GLY A 778 -23.16 6.61 5.43
N GLU A 779 -23.82 7.68 4.94
CA GLU A 779 -24.77 7.53 3.82
C GLU A 779 -24.05 7.31 2.49
N SER A 780 -23.34 8.33 2.00
CA SER A 780 -22.64 8.26 0.72
C SER A 780 -21.54 9.29 0.59
N VAL A 781 -20.59 9.02 -0.28
CA VAL A 781 -19.53 9.95 -0.69
C VAL A 781 -19.52 10.07 -2.20
N ASN A 782 -19.49 11.31 -2.71
CA ASN A 782 -19.17 11.59 -4.09
C ASN A 782 -17.71 11.98 -4.20
N VAL A 783 -16.96 11.29 -5.05
CA VAL A 783 -15.54 11.58 -5.33
C VAL A 783 -15.40 11.83 -6.83
N TYR A 784 -14.84 12.96 -7.21
CA TYR A 784 -14.61 13.30 -8.62
C TYR A 784 -13.32 14.05 -8.81
N GLY A 785 -12.77 13.91 -10.00
CA GLY A 785 -11.50 14.54 -10.28
C GLY A 785 -11.02 14.32 -11.71
N PHE A 786 -9.82 14.82 -11.97
CA PHE A 786 -9.16 14.62 -13.25
C PHE A 786 -7.66 14.36 -13.05
N GLU A 787 -7.06 13.72 -14.03
CA GLU A 787 -5.66 13.35 -14.10
C GLU A 787 -5.06 13.80 -15.43
N VAL A 788 -3.86 14.37 -15.36
CA VAL A 788 -3.06 14.69 -16.55
C VAL A 788 -1.66 14.14 -16.35
N ALA A 789 -1.12 13.46 -17.35
CA ALA A 789 0.27 13.01 -17.29
C ALA A 789 0.95 13.18 -18.65
N LEU A 790 2.17 13.69 -18.61
CA LEU A 790 3.06 13.82 -19.76
C LEU A 790 4.36 13.09 -19.43
N GLN A 791 4.72 12.15 -20.28
CA GLN A 791 6.01 11.49 -20.27
C GLN A 791 6.61 11.59 -21.66
N ARG A 792 7.76 12.23 -21.78
CA ARG A 792 8.38 12.39 -23.09
C ARG A 792 9.88 12.54 -23.05
N GLN A 793 10.58 11.81 -23.93
CA GLN A 793 11.96 12.10 -24.30
C GLN A 793 11.98 13.28 -25.29
N LEU A 794 12.84 14.27 -25.05
CA LEU A 794 12.98 15.46 -25.87
C LEU A 794 13.91 15.24 -27.08
N ASP A 795 13.81 14.08 -27.71
CA ASP A 795 14.64 13.59 -28.83
C ASP A 795 14.52 14.44 -30.11
N PHE A 796 13.50 15.30 -30.18
CA PHE A 796 13.33 16.28 -31.25
C PHE A 796 14.18 17.54 -31.08
N LEU A 797 14.84 17.73 -29.93
CA LEU A 797 15.73 18.86 -29.67
C LEU A 797 17.17 18.56 -30.15
N PRO A 798 17.96 19.59 -30.55
CA PRO A 798 19.28 19.41 -31.05
C PRO A 798 20.33 19.16 -29.95
N GLY A 799 21.47 18.57 -30.34
CA GLY A 799 22.66 18.45 -29.53
C GLY A 799 22.46 17.65 -28.23
N PHE A 800 22.90 18.17 -27.10
CA PHE A 800 22.77 17.55 -25.80
C PHE A 800 21.36 17.60 -25.23
N LEU A 801 20.52 18.53 -25.73
CA LEU A 801 19.14 18.70 -25.27
C LEU A 801 18.24 17.52 -25.63
N LYS A 802 18.55 16.75 -26.69
CA LYS A 802 17.81 15.53 -27.07
C LYS A 802 17.84 14.43 -26.02
N ASN A 803 18.78 14.51 -25.08
CA ASN A 803 18.98 13.52 -24.03
C ASN A 803 18.14 13.81 -22.78
N PHE A 804 17.41 14.94 -22.75
CA PHE A 804 16.49 15.21 -21.66
C PHE A 804 15.20 14.40 -21.81
N GLY A 805 14.73 13.89 -20.69
CA GLY A 805 13.42 13.29 -20.51
C GLY A 805 12.64 14.06 -19.47
N VAL A 806 11.38 14.32 -19.76
CA VAL A 806 10.45 15.00 -18.86
C VAL A 806 9.34 14.03 -18.47
N TYR A 807 9.02 14.02 -17.21
CA TYR A 807 7.86 13.34 -16.65
C TYR A 807 7.13 14.31 -15.73
N VAL A 808 5.84 14.53 -15.98
CA VAL A 808 4.98 15.38 -15.16
C VAL A 808 3.62 14.73 -15.05
N ASN A 809 3.07 14.65 -13.85
CA ASN A 809 1.67 14.31 -13.65
C ASN A 809 1.03 15.18 -12.58
N TYR A 810 -0.26 15.40 -12.75
CA TYR A 810 -1.09 16.11 -11.81
C TYR A 810 -2.44 15.42 -11.68
N THR A 811 -2.90 15.26 -10.44
CA THR A 811 -4.21 14.72 -10.12
C THR A 811 -4.93 15.69 -9.19
N TYR A 812 -6.15 16.02 -9.55
CA TYR A 812 -7.10 16.73 -8.70
C TYR A 812 -8.21 15.80 -8.28
N THR A 813 -8.52 15.77 -6.98
CA THR A 813 -9.59 14.97 -6.40
C THR A 813 -10.39 15.81 -5.43
N LYS A 814 -11.71 15.78 -5.55
CA LYS A 814 -12.63 16.36 -4.56
C LYS A 814 -13.57 15.27 -4.08
N SER A 815 -13.78 15.21 -2.78
CA SER A 815 -14.76 14.33 -2.14
C SER A 815 -15.76 15.15 -1.33
N GLU A 816 -16.98 14.64 -1.21
CA GLU A 816 -18.04 15.22 -0.41
C GLU A 816 -18.80 14.07 0.28
N ALA A 817 -18.64 13.98 1.60
CA ALA A 817 -19.23 12.94 2.43
C ALA A 817 -20.54 13.42 3.08
N LYS A 818 -21.50 12.52 3.20
CA LYS A 818 -22.83 12.74 3.82
C LYS A 818 -23.11 11.69 4.88
N GLY A 819 -23.92 12.07 5.90
CA GLY A 819 -24.31 11.16 6.98
C GLY A 819 -23.20 11.00 8.02
N ILE A 820 -22.38 12.02 8.24
CA ILE A 820 -21.40 12.08 9.33
C ILE A 820 -21.97 12.97 10.44
N TYR A 821 -21.90 12.49 11.68
CA TYR A 821 -22.38 13.20 12.86
C TYR A 821 -21.21 13.56 13.78
N ASN A 822 -21.29 14.73 14.44
CA ASN A 822 -20.35 15.13 15.48
C ASN A 822 -20.64 14.41 16.81
N ALA A 823 -19.83 14.67 17.84
CA ALA A 823 -19.98 14.06 19.17
C ALA A 823 -21.28 14.44 19.89
N ASP A 824 -21.91 15.56 19.54
CA ASP A 824 -23.19 16.04 20.06
C ASP A 824 -24.41 15.44 19.33
N GLY A 825 -24.17 14.70 18.23
CA GLY A 825 -25.20 14.10 17.38
C GLY A 825 -25.71 15.00 16.26
N ASP A 826 -25.04 16.13 15.98
CA ASP A 826 -25.40 17.03 14.89
C ASP A 826 -24.78 16.60 13.57
N LEU A 827 -25.55 16.75 12.48
CA LEU A 827 -25.09 16.42 11.14
C LEU A 827 -24.03 17.41 10.65
N ARG A 828 -22.84 16.94 10.39
CA ARG A 828 -21.75 17.71 9.78
C ARG A 828 -21.93 17.79 8.26
N LYS A 829 -21.71 18.97 7.66
CA LYS A 829 -21.90 19.23 6.23
C LYS A 829 -20.60 19.67 5.57
N GLY A 830 -20.45 19.36 4.28
CA GLY A 830 -19.32 19.81 3.46
C GLY A 830 -17.99 19.15 3.79
N LEU A 831 -18.02 17.99 4.49
CA LEU A 831 -16.82 17.26 4.85
C LEU A 831 -16.24 16.51 3.67
N MET A 832 -14.92 16.52 3.59
CA MET A 832 -14.18 15.59 2.72
C MET A 832 -14.12 14.20 3.37
N LEU A 833 -14.04 13.18 2.53
CA LEU A 833 -13.72 11.83 3.02
C LEU A 833 -12.30 11.83 3.61
N PRO A 834 -12.10 11.35 4.85
CA PRO A 834 -10.77 11.22 5.44
C PRO A 834 -9.81 10.45 4.53
N GLY A 835 -8.54 10.84 4.55
CA GLY A 835 -7.50 10.26 3.70
C GLY A 835 -7.55 10.71 2.22
N THR A 836 -8.42 11.66 1.84
CA THR A 836 -8.54 12.13 0.45
C THR A 836 -7.66 13.34 0.18
N ALA A 837 -6.54 13.13 -0.54
CA ALA A 837 -5.63 14.21 -0.94
C ALA A 837 -6.18 14.98 -2.15
N PRO A 838 -6.47 16.32 -2.03
CA PRO A 838 -7.12 17.09 -3.10
C PRO A 838 -6.21 17.37 -4.29
N HIS A 839 -4.91 17.54 -4.06
CA HIS A 839 -3.94 17.85 -5.12
C HIS A 839 -2.71 16.96 -4.95
N MET A 840 -2.34 16.25 -6.01
CA MET A 840 -1.11 15.47 -6.10
C MET A 840 -0.36 15.87 -7.37
N PHE A 841 0.91 16.20 -7.23
CA PHE A 841 1.76 16.62 -8.33
C PHE A 841 3.11 15.90 -8.25
N ASN A 842 3.52 15.28 -9.36
CA ASN A 842 4.83 14.68 -9.50
C ASN A 842 5.50 15.21 -10.75
N SER A 843 6.77 15.55 -10.65
CA SER A 843 7.57 15.90 -11.81
C SER A 843 8.98 15.34 -11.71
N SER A 844 9.56 15.00 -12.84
CA SER A 844 10.99 14.70 -12.90
C SER A 844 11.59 15.17 -14.21
N LEU A 845 12.80 15.68 -14.10
CA LEU A 845 13.68 16.00 -15.20
C LEU A 845 14.85 15.02 -15.17
N SER A 846 15.04 14.30 -16.24
CA SER A 846 16.17 13.37 -16.40
C SER A 846 17.03 13.76 -17.58
N TRP A 847 18.32 13.49 -17.49
CA TRP A 847 19.25 13.58 -18.60
C TRP A 847 20.01 12.24 -18.74
N GLU A 848 20.05 11.69 -19.92
CA GLU A 848 20.64 10.37 -20.13
C GLU A 848 21.38 10.26 -21.45
N ASN A 849 22.61 9.73 -21.40
CA ASN A 849 23.37 9.30 -22.57
C ASN A 849 23.79 7.82 -22.41
N LYS A 850 24.74 7.34 -23.22
CA LYS A 850 25.19 5.95 -23.16
C LYS A 850 25.82 5.53 -21.83
N ARG A 851 26.47 6.48 -21.10
CA ARG A 851 27.24 6.19 -19.89
C ARG A 851 26.72 6.89 -18.65
N PHE A 852 26.20 8.09 -18.80
CA PHE A 852 25.77 8.93 -17.67
C PHE A 852 24.25 9.12 -17.68
N SER A 853 23.65 9.08 -16.51
CA SER A 853 22.27 9.41 -16.29
C SER A 853 22.13 10.18 -14.99
N ALA A 854 21.33 11.24 -15.00
CA ALA A 854 20.97 12.02 -13.84
C ALA A 854 19.47 12.33 -13.84
N ARG A 855 18.86 12.46 -12.66
CA ARG A 855 17.44 12.80 -12.50
C ARG A 855 17.25 13.64 -11.24
N ILE A 856 16.36 14.60 -11.32
CA ILE A 856 15.78 15.32 -10.19
C ILE A 856 14.28 15.07 -10.22
N SER A 857 13.70 14.74 -9.08
CA SER A 857 12.29 14.40 -8.93
C SER A 857 11.67 15.23 -7.81
N LEU A 858 10.48 15.79 -8.06
CA LEU A 858 9.66 16.50 -7.10
C LEU A 858 8.35 15.73 -6.92
N ASN A 859 7.99 15.45 -5.68
CA ASN A 859 6.69 14.90 -5.31
C ASN A 859 6.01 15.87 -4.35
N HIS A 860 4.77 16.27 -4.67
CA HIS A 860 3.95 17.15 -3.84
C HIS A 860 2.56 16.56 -3.63
N THR A 861 2.12 16.54 -2.38
CA THR A 861 0.76 16.22 -1.96
C THR A 861 0.24 17.34 -1.09
N ALA A 862 -0.93 17.90 -1.40
CA ALA A 862 -1.57 18.92 -0.60
C ALA A 862 -2.09 18.36 0.73
N ALA A 863 -2.33 19.24 1.70
CA ALA A 863 -2.93 18.85 2.97
C ALA A 863 -4.35 18.29 2.79
N TYR A 864 -4.72 17.32 3.65
CA TYR A 864 -6.03 16.67 3.62
C TYR A 864 -6.49 16.25 5.02
N LEU A 865 -7.81 16.11 5.19
CA LEU A 865 -8.42 15.56 6.39
C LEU A 865 -7.95 14.11 6.57
N ASP A 866 -7.28 13.82 7.69
CA ASP A 866 -6.74 12.49 8.01
C ASP A 866 -7.72 11.71 8.87
N GLU A 867 -8.19 12.33 9.96
CA GLU A 867 -9.12 11.71 10.91
C GLU A 867 -10.15 12.73 11.42
N LEU A 868 -11.38 12.26 11.62
CA LEU A 868 -12.46 13.04 12.18
C LEU A 868 -12.33 13.08 13.71
N GLY A 869 -12.30 14.30 14.27
CA GLY A 869 -12.45 14.52 15.69
C GLY A 869 -13.92 14.60 16.14
N GLY A 870 -14.15 14.98 17.39
CA GLY A 870 -15.49 15.25 17.93
C GLY A 870 -16.18 16.44 17.24
N GLY A 871 -15.42 17.36 16.67
CA GLY A 871 -15.86 18.52 15.89
C GLY A 871 -14.74 19.08 15.05
N ASP A 872 -15.00 20.22 14.36
CA ASP A 872 -14.04 20.85 13.44
C ASP A 872 -12.73 21.29 14.14
N PHE A 873 -12.80 21.54 15.46
CA PHE A 873 -11.64 21.93 16.24
C PHE A 873 -10.68 20.76 16.46
N GLU A 874 -11.19 19.56 16.65
CA GLU A 874 -10.44 18.34 16.95
C GLU A 874 -10.04 17.56 15.69
N ASP A 875 -10.55 17.91 14.50
CA ASP A 875 -10.20 17.24 13.26
C ASP A 875 -8.69 17.26 13.03
N ARG A 876 -8.14 16.09 12.70
CA ARG A 876 -6.73 15.94 12.36
C ARG A 876 -6.52 16.01 10.86
N TYR A 877 -5.57 16.83 10.45
CA TYR A 877 -5.16 16.98 9.06
C TYR A 877 -3.71 16.52 8.88
N TYR A 878 -3.48 15.72 7.84
CA TYR A 878 -2.14 15.47 7.31
C TYR A 878 -1.71 16.68 6.51
N ASP A 879 -0.58 17.29 6.86
CA ASP A 879 -0.14 18.52 6.22
C ASP A 879 0.45 18.24 4.83
N LYS A 880 0.59 19.29 4.01
CA LYS A 880 1.23 19.21 2.71
C LYS A 880 2.64 18.61 2.82
N GLN A 881 2.97 17.78 1.84
CA GLN A 881 4.28 17.14 1.73
C GLN A 881 4.93 17.58 0.42
N THR A 882 6.23 17.94 0.45
CA THR A 882 6.98 18.29 -0.74
C THR A 882 8.37 17.69 -0.65
N PHE A 883 8.59 16.58 -1.34
CA PHE A 883 9.88 15.90 -1.39
C PHE A 883 10.62 16.26 -2.68
N LEU A 884 11.91 16.54 -2.54
CA LEU A 884 12.86 16.70 -3.64
C LEU A 884 13.92 15.63 -3.51
N ASP A 885 14.06 14.79 -4.55
CA ASP A 885 15.05 13.72 -4.63
C ASP A 885 15.95 13.91 -5.85
N ALA A 886 17.20 13.54 -5.73
CA ALA A 886 18.16 13.58 -6.83
C ALA A 886 18.94 12.28 -6.91
N ASN A 887 19.25 11.84 -8.13
CA ASN A 887 20.10 10.68 -8.33
C ASN A 887 20.94 10.83 -9.60
N ALA A 888 22.09 10.17 -9.62
CA ALA A 888 22.95 10.09 -10.78
C ALA A 888 23.64 8.73 -10.87
N SER A 889 23.96 8.29 -12.08
CA SER A 889 24.74 7.08 -12.29
C SER A 889 25.69 7.20 -13.47
N TYR A 890 26.81 6.49 -13.40
CA TYR A 890 27.84 6.42 -14.44
C TYR A 890 28.19 4.96 -14.73
N SER A 891 27.98 4.53 -15.98
CA SER A 891 28.42 3.22 -16.45
C SER A 891 29.91 3.27 -16.78
N ILE A 892 30.72 2.67 -15.92
CA ILE A 892 32.17 2.55 -16.10
C ILE A 892 32.45 1.70 -17.34
N ASN A 893 31.70 0.60 -17.46
CA ASN A 893 31.67 -0.25 -18.65
C ASN A 893 30.27 -0.90 -18.81
N ASP A 894 30.09 -1.91 -19.64
CA ASP A 894 28.79 -2.51 -19.94
C ASP A 894 28.21 -3.34 -18.77
N TRP A 895 29.07 -3.80 -17.85
CA TRP A 895 28.67 -4.64 -16.70
C TRP A 895 28.86 -3.96 -15.33
N LEU A 896 29.48 -2.76 -15.23
CA LEU A 896 29.73 -2.06 -13.98
C LEU A 896 29.22 -0.63 -14.05
N ARG A 897 28.38 -0.28 -13.10
CA ARG A 897 27.82 1.06 -12.91
C ARG A 897 28.03 1.56 -11.48
N PHE A 898 28.48 2.79 -11.34
CA PHE A 898 28.48 3.55 -10.10
C PHE A 898 27.22 4.42 -10.03
N PHE A 899 26.62 4.57 -8.85
CA PHE A 899 25.46 5.45 -8.65
C PHE A 899 25.51 6.18 -7.31
N VAL A 900 24.82 7.32 -7.24
CA VAL A 900 24.61 8.14 -6.04
C VAL A 900 23.16 8.58 -5.97
N GLU A 901 22.64 8.70 -4.74
CA GLU A 901 21.27 9.15 -4.45
C GLU A 901 21.26 10.10 -3.27
N ALA A 902 20.34 11.07 -3.32
CA ALA A 902 20.01 11.97 -2.24
C ALA A 902 18.49 12.08 -2.13
N ASN A 903 17.93 11.63 -1.02
CA ASN A 903 16.50 11.61 -0.77
C ASN A 903 16.12 12.66 0.26
N ASN A 904 14.92 13.24 0.10
CA ASN A 904 14.35 14.26 0.97
C ASN A 904 15.26 15.50 1.14
N LEU A 905 15.76 16.04 0.02
CA LEU A 905 16.63 17.24 0.02
C LEU A 905 15.92 18.49 0.58
N THR A 906 14.60 18.51 0.61
CA THR A 906 13.78 19.55 1.22
C THR A 906 13.75 19.47 2.74
N ASN A 907 14.27 18.40 3.35
CA ASN A 907 14.13 18.11 4.79
C ASN A 907 12.67 18.19 5.24
N GLN A 908 11.75 17.68 4.39
CA GLN A 908 10.32 17.72 4.63
C GLN A 908 9.98 16.88 5.88
N PRO A 909 9.37 17.47 6.93
CA PRO A 909 8.87 16.71 8.07
C PRO A 909 7.57 16.00 7.75
N LEU A 910 7.27 14.94 8.50
CA LEU A 910 5.92 14.46 8.70
C LEU A 910 5.22 15.45 9.63
N ARG A 911 4.12 16.07 9.19
CA ARG A 911 3.38 17.03 10.01
C ARG A 911 1.89 16.76 9.96
N TYR A 912 1.27 16.78 11.15
CA TYR A 912 -0.18 16.87 11.33
C TYR A 912 -0.54 18.16 12.02
N TYR A 913 -1.75 18.67 11.76
CA TYR A 913 -2.31 19.82 12.48
C TYR A 913 -3.75 19.56 12.91
N GLN A 914 -4.17 20.23 13.98
CA GLN A 914 -5.50 20.11 14.58
C GLN A 914 -6.39 21.27 14.16
N GLY A 915 -7.43 20.99 13.37
CA GLY A 915 -8.46 21.92 12.89
C GLY A 915 -7.95 22.98 11.92
N VAL A 916 -6.91 23.75 12.26
CA VAL A 916 -6.32 24.79 11.42
C VAL A 916 -4.82 24.60 11.27
N SER A 917 -4.28 24.92 10.09
CA SER A 917 -2.88 24.63 9.72
C SER A 917 -1.84 25.29 10.65
N ALA A 918 -2.18 26.35 11.36
CA ALA A 918 -1.30 26.98 12.33
C ALA A 918 -1.10 26.12 13.61
N ARG A 919 -2.02 25.23 13.95
CA ARG A 919 -1.97 24.41 15.18
C ARG A 919 -1.29 23.07 14.90
N THR A 920 0.01 23.00 15.07
CA THR A 920 0.74 21.74 14.95
C THR A 920 0.29 20.73 15.99
N MET A 921 -0.12 19.56 15.52
CA MET A 921 -0.44 18.41 16.34
C MET A 921 0.76 17.44 16.43
N GLN A 922 1.50 17.29 15.34
CA GLN A 922 2.74 16.52 15.29
C GLN A 922 3.67 17.09 14.22
N MET A 923 4.96 17.13 14.51
CA MET A 923 6.00 17.34 13.50
C MET A 923 7.19 16.44 13.80
N GLU A 924 7.60 15.67 12.79
CA GLU A 924 8.62 14.65 12.91
C GLU A 924 9.62 14.77 11.77
N TYR A 925 10.92 14.91 12.11
CA TYR A 925 12.01 15.15 11.18
C TYR A 925 12.89 13.93 11.04
N TYR A 926 13.25 13.58 9.77
CA TYR A 926 14.09 12.43 9.41
C TYR A 926 15.43 12.81 8.79
N LYS A 927 15.61 14.08 8.40
CA LYS A 927 16.72 14.64 7.63
C LYS A 927 16.91 14.03 6.22
N PRO A 928 17.65 14.69 5.33
CA PRO A 928 18.04 14.12 4.04
C PRO A 928 18.96 12.91 4.21
N ARG A 929 18.81 11.91 3.30
CA ARG A 929 19.64 10.71 3.27
C ARG A 929 20.47 10.65 2.00
N PHE A 930 21.69 10.14 2.10
CA PHE A 930 22.64 10.03 1.00
C PHE A 930 23.12 8.60 0.87
N THR A 931 23.14 8.07 -0.36
CA THR A 931 23.56 6.71 -0.66
C THR A 931 24.46 6.71 -1.89
N ALA A 932 25.48 5.86 -1.91
CA ALA A 932 26.34 5.61 -3.05
C ALA A 932 26.59 4.09 -3.20
N GLY A 933 26.71 3.61 -4.44
CA GLY A 933 26.87 2.19 -4.64
C GLY A 933 27.35 1.78 -6.02
N LEU A 934 27.53 0.48 -6.16
CA LEU A 934 27.96 -0.20 -7.38
C LEU A 934 26.89 -1.21 -7.80
N LYS A 935 26.65 -1.29 -9.09
CA LYS A 935 25.81 -2.32 -9.70
C LYS A 935 26.60 -3.07 -10.75
N PHE A 936 26.56 -4.39 -10.65
CA PHE A 936 27.17 -5.35 -11.57
C PHE A 936 26.04 -6.06 -12.32
N ASP A 937 26.08 -6.05 -13.64
CA ASP A 937 25.12 -6.73 -14.52
C ASP A 937 25.90 -7.56 -15.57
N PHE A 938 25.90 -8.90 -15.45
CA PHE A 938 26.59 -9.84 -16.33
C PHE A 938 25.65 -10.60 -17.26
#